data_10b11a414db736deb8bedca4ee82b9d9
#
_entry.id   10b11a414db736deb8bedca4ee82b9d9
#
_cell.length_a   1.000
_cell.length_b   1.000
_cell.length_c   1.000
_cell.angle_alpha   90.00
_cell.angle_beta   90.00
_cell.angle_gamma   90.00
#
_symmetry.space_group_name_H-M   'P 1'
#
loop_
_entity.id
_entity.type
_entity.pdbx_description
1 polymer ?
#
loop_
_entity_poly.entity_id
_entity_poly.type
_entity_poly.pdbx_seq_one_letter_code
_entity_poly.pdbx_strand_id
1 'polypeptide(L)'
;MNTLFSDLRVGLRLLWRDRAFAITAGLTLAVCIGANTALFSVVRGVLLKPLWMPEADRVVMAGNMYPGAGVYEPLGAAVPDYFDRLREVTVFSEQALLRQDNRSIDKDGSPLRVEGLSVTPSFFRVAGVTPQLGRTFTDQEGEIGSEFEVVISDGFWRTQLGGDPSAVGRDIRLDGRAYTVIGVMPPQFRPTDDEKALWTPMTFTAEETSDNSRHSNNAAYIARLKPGATVEQAQAQIDALNAANLDRFPQFKEVIVNARFRTVVNRLQDQMVKDVRPTLYLMWGGALFVLLIGCVNVTNLALVRSRARLKELATRLALGGGTVRIARQLAIEHLLLALGSAVVGIAIGYVALRAMDVVSLQALPRSQDIALDTVVVLYTLAATAAIGLVLGLIPVAAMLSANVLSVLREEGRTATTGRGAQSLRRGLVIAQVGCAFVLLIGAGLLFASFRRVLAVDPGFTTERVLTGAVVLPDSRYKEPDTQRRFIDDALRRVQALPGVTAAGVTDTIPLGNRASASAILAEGYKAQPGESFLAPAEVRVSSGYFEAIGVKLVAGRFFTDRDTATSTRVIIVDDRLARRFWPNQDPIGRRMYKPDDDAKDLTAVTDKTVFFTVVGVVAEMKLRNLTDGDNLVGAYFFPLTQEPQNDLTFVLKAAADPGTLSGALRREVAAVDSQLPVFEMQPMSYWTDRSLAKRRSPALLSIAFGFVALFLSAIGIYGVLAYLVTQRTKEIGIRVALGSTAWAVFQLVLREGLLLVAAGLAAGGIGSYLLRRTLESQLFGVTSSNPVVLVLVSVVLAAVALVACALPARRATKIDPLVALTE
;
A
#
# COMPACT_ATOMS: atom_id res chain seq x y z
N MET A 1 5.06 49.81 -7.93
CA MET A 1 5.51 48.80 -8.91
C MET A 1 6.98 48.90 -9.26
N ASN A 2 7.57 50.07 -9.47
CA ASN A 2 8.97 50.24 -9.88
C ASN A 2 10.01 49.68 -8.88
N THR A 3 9.71 49.72 -7.55
CA THR A 3 10.63 49.22 -6.52
C THR A 3 10.72 47.70 -6.46
N LEU A 4 9.60 46.97 -6.67
CA LEU A 4 9.55 45.50 -6.68
C LEU A 4 10.30 44.91 -7.89
N PHE A 5 10.16 45.52 -9.07
CA PHE A 5 10.86 45.13 -10.29
C PHE A 5 12.36 45.33 -10.17
N SER A 6 12.75 46.42 -9.51
CA SER A 6 14.16 46.70 -9.19
C SER A 6 14.74 45.64 -8.23
N ASP A 7 13.98 45.28 -7.17
CA ASP A 7 14.43 44.29 -6.19
C ASP A 7 14.54 42.89 -6.82
N LEU A 8 13.63 42.49 -7.73
CA LEU A 8 13.72 41.24 -8.52
C LEU A 8 14.97 41.19 -9.39
N ARG A 9 15.24 42.29 -10.12
CA ARG A 9 16.44 42.39 -11.02
C ARG A 9 17.74 42.30 -10.19
N VAL A 10 17.76 42.94 -9.04
CA VAL A 10 18.90 42.87 -8.12
C VAL A 10 19.08 41.48 -7.55
N GLY A 11 18.00 40.82 -7.12
CA GLY A 11 18.01 39.44 -6.61
C GLY A 11 18.56 38.46 -7.63
N LEU A 12 18.09 38.52 -8.88
CA LEU A 12 18.56 37.65 -9.98
C LEU A 12 20.08 37.90 -10.25
N ARG A 13 20.50 39.16 -10.29
CA ARG A 13 21.92 39.51 -10.53
C ARG A 13 22.84 39.01 -9.40
N LEU A 14 22.36 39.04 -8.15
CA LEU A 14 23.10 38.55 -7.00
C LEU A 14 23.22 37.03 -6.98
N LEU A 15 22.16 36.33 -7.34
CA LEU A 15 22.19 34.86 -7.50
C LEU A 15 23.12 34.45 -8.64
N TRP A 16 23.14 35.22 -9.74
CA TRP A 16 24.04 34.96 -10.86
C TRP A 16 25.49 35.23 -10.53
N ARG A 17 25.80 36.23 -9.67
CA ARG A 17 27.15 36.53 -9.23
C ARG A 17 27.71 35.44 -8.31
N ASP A 18 26.82 34.86 -7.42
CA ASP A 18 27.21 33.83 -6.46
C ASP A 18 26.71 32.43 -6.92
N ARG A 19 27.20 32.02 -8.12
CA ARG A 19 26.72 30.76 -8.78
C ARG A 19 26.89 29.53 -7.90
N ALA A 20 28.02 29.42 -7.17
CA ALA A 20 28.28 28.27 -6.30
C ALA A 20 27.20 28.10 -5.21
N PHE A 21 26.84 29.22 -4.55
CA PHE A 21 25.74 29.20 -3.57
C PHE A 21 24.40 28.89 -4.24
N ALA A 22 24.08 29.56 -5.34
CA ALA A 22 22.78 29.40 -6.00
C ALA A 22 22.57 27.97 -6.53
N ILE A 23 23.63 27.35 -7.10
CA ILE A 23 23.56 25.96 -7.59
C ILE A 23 23.46 24.98 -6.42
N THR A 24 24.31 25.09 -5.40
CA THR A 24 24.29 24.15 -4.27
C THR A 24 22.99 24.23 -3.48
N ALA A 25 22.54 25.43 -3.11
CA ALA A 25 21.30 25.63 -2.40
C ALA A 25 20.09 25.28 -3.27
N GLY A 26 20.13 25.64 -4.56
CA GLY A 26 19.09 25.35 -5.53
C GLY A 26 18.91 23.84 -5.77
N LEU A 27 19.97 23.10 -6.00
CA LEU A 27 19.91 21.64 -6.16
C LEU A 27 19.47 20.94 -4.88
N THR A 28 19.96 21.39 -3.71
CA THR A 28 19.52 20.85 -2.42
C THR A 28 18.01 20.99 -2.25
N LEU A 29 17.47 22.19 -2.49
CA LEU A 29 16.02 22.42 -2.42
C LEU A 29 15.27 21.64 -3.50
N ALA A 30 15.78 21.60 -4.74
CA ALA A 30 15.12 20.92 -5.84
C ALA A 30 14.92 19.42 -5.57
N VAL A 31 15.94 18.73 -5.04
CA VAL A 31 15.83 17.30 -4.65
C VAL A 31 14.81 17.12 -3.56
N CYS A 32 14.84 17.94 -2.51
CA CYS A 32 13.91 17.85 -1.39
C CYS A 32 12.46 18.17 -1.81
N ILE A 33 12.28 19.21 -2.63
CA ILE A 33 10.98 19.60 -3.17
C ILE A 33 10.46 18.49 -4.12
N GLY A 34 11.31 17.93 -4.97
CA GLY A 34 10.94 16.87 -5.91
C GLY A 34 10.47 15.61 -5.20
N ALA A 35 11.19 15.17 -4.17
CA ALA A 35 10.79 14.04 -3.34
C ALA A 35 9.44 14.29 -2.65
N ASN A 36 9.23 15.48 -2.09
CA ASN A 36 7.96 15.83 -1.46
C ASN A 36 6.82 15.95 -2.49
N THR A 37 7.07 16.53 -3.67
CA THR A 37 6.08 16.63 -4.74
C THR A 37 5.63 15.26 -5.22
N ALA A 38 6.57 14.34 -5.45
CA ALA A 38 6.25 12.97 -5.86
C ALA A 38 5.37 12.26 -4.81
N LEU A 39 5.76 12.30 -3.53
CA LEU A 39 4.98 11.66 -2.47
C LEU A 39 3.65 12.36 -2.20
N PHE A 40 3.60 13.68 -2.29
CA PHE A 40 2.31 14.37 -2.18
C PHE A 40 1.37 14.03 -3.32
N SER A 41 1.89 13.82 -4.54
CA SER A 41 1.08 13.32 -5.67
C SER A 41 0.46 11.96 -5.36
N VAL A 42 1.25 11.03 -4.79
CA VAL A 42 0.76 9.71 -4.38
C VAL A 42 -0.28 9.82 -3.26
N VAL A 43 0.04 10.55 -2.19
CA VAL A 43 -0.89 10.77 -1.05
C VAL A 43 -2.18 11.42 -1.53
N ARG A 44 -2.09 12.43 -2.41
CA ARG A 44 -3.25 13.09 -2.96
C ARG A 44 -4.09 12.15 -3.82
N GLY A 45 -3.48 11.46 -4.78
CA GLY A 45 -4.19 10.54 -5.68
C GLY A 45 -4.89 9.41 -4.92
N VAL A 46 -4.19 8.80 -3.97
CA VAL A 46 -4.71 7.64 -3.23
C VAL A 46 -5.64 8.05 -2.08
N LEU A 47 -5.23 9.02 -1.24
CA LEU A 47 -5.93 9.30 0.02
C LEU A 47 -6.86 10.51 -0.03
N LEU A 48 -6.45 11.61 -0.71
CA LEU A 48 -7.11 12.91 -0.55
C LEU A 48 -8.08 13.25 -1.69
N LYS A 49 -7.84 12.73 -2.90
CA LYS A 49 -8.72 12.98 -4.03
C LYS A 49 -10.05 12.26 -3.81
N PRO A 50 -11.20 12.93 -3.88
CA PRO A 50 -12.50 12.27 -3.78
C PRO A 50 -12.65 11.15 -4.80
N LEU A 51 -13.49 10.17 -4.53
CA LEU A 51 -13.88 9.18 -5.54
C LEU A 51 -14.59 9.88 -6.71
N TRP A 52 -14.60 9.22 -7.86
CA TRP A 52 -15.19 9.72 -9.13
C TRP A 52 -16.71 9.97 -9.05
N MET A 53 -17.40 9.44 -8.04
CA MET A 53 -18.86 9.56 -7.90
C MET A 53 -19.28 10.86 -7.18
N PRO A 54 -20.45 11.42 -7.50
CA PRO A 54 -20.99 12.58 -6.80
C PRO A 54 -21.22 12.28 -5.31
N GLU A 55 -20.91 13.26 -4.43
CA GLU A 55 -21.09 13.15 -2.98
C GLU A 55 -20.51 11.84 -2.41
N ALA A 56 -19.30 11.49 -2.82
CA ALA A 56 -18.63 10.22 -2.50
C ALA A 56 -18.46 9.99 -0.99
N ASP A 57 -18.43 11.06 -0.20
CA ASP A 57 -18.37 11.04 1.26
C ASP A 57 -19.62 10.42 1.93
N ARG A 58 -20.75 10.37 1.19
CA ARG A 58 -21.99 9.72 1.59
C ARG A 58 -22.08 8.24 1.23
N VAL A 59 -21.13 7.74 0.43
CA VAL A 59 -21.13 6.31 0.05
C VAL A 59 -20.32 5.52 1.07
N VAL A 60 -20.97 4.51 1.64
CA VAL A 60 -20.41 3.62 2.66
C VAL A 60 -20.37 2.18 2.16
N MET A 61 -19.47 1.41 2.73
CA MET A 61 -19.38 -0.04 2.59
C MET A 61 -19.60 -0.68 3.96
N ALA A 62 -20.36 -1.76 4.03
CA ALA A 62 -20.52 -2.54 5.24
C ALA A 62 -20.07 -3.97 4.99
N GLY A 63 -19.38 -4.55 5.99
CA GLY A 63 -18.89 -5.93 5.91
C GLY A 63 -18.95 -6.63 7.27
N ASN A 64 -19.25 -7.93 7.22
CA ASN A 64 -19.40 -8.79 8.38
C ASN A 64 -18.04 -9.34 8.84
N MET A 65 -17.79 -9.37 10.14
CA MET A 65 -16.56 -9.89 10.77
C MET A 65 -16.93 -10.94 11.84
N TYR A 66 -16.05 -11.94 11.96
CA TYR A 66 -16.19 -13.04 12.93
C TYR A 66 -14.85 -13.30 13.65
N PRO A 67 -14.37 -12.35 14.50
CA PRO A 67 -13.04 -12.46 15.11
C PRO A 67 -12.86 -13.73 15.96
N GLY A 68 -13.92 -14.22 16.60
CA GLY A 68 -13.90 -15.48 17.38
C GLY A 68 -13.71 -16.71 16.48
N ALA A 69 -14.14 -16.64 15.21
CA ALA A 69 -13.97 -17.71 14.22
C ALA A 69 -12.67 -17.59 13.40
N GLY A 70 -11.81 -16.58 13.71
CA GLY A 70 -10.56 -16.33 12.98
C GLY A 70 -10.70 -15.40 11.77
N VAL A 71 -11.87 -14.74 11.59
CA VAL A 71 -12.12 -13.80 10.49
C VAL A 71 -12.05 -12.37 11.01
N TYR A 72 -10.89 -11.73 10.85
CA TYR A 72 -10.58 -10.42 11.39
C TYR A 72 -10.79 -9.26 10.40
N GLU A 73 -11.00 -9.56 9.14
CA GLU A 73 -11.30 -8.57 8.11
C GLU A 73 -12.77 -8.60 7.73
N PRO A 74 -13.36 -7.43 7.39
CA PRO A 74 -14.72 -7.40 6.89
C PRO A 74 -14.86 -8.24 5.62
N LEU A 75 -15.70 -9.27 5.67
CA LEU A 75 -16.18 -9.98 4.51
C LEU A 75 -17.28 -9.14 3.83
N GLY A 76 -17.90 -9.67 2.77
CA GLY A 76 -19.09 -9.09 2.18
C GLY A 76 -20.31 -9.14 3.12
N ALA A 77 -21.48 -9.17 2.51
CA ALA A 77 -22.76 -9.39 3.16
C ALA A 77 -23.46 -10.60 2.54
N ALA A 78 -24.31 -11.23 3.32
CA ALA A 78 -25.25 -12.23 2.83
C ALA A 78 -26.48 -11.56 2.19
N VAL A 79 -27.15 -12.27 1.28
CA VAL A 79 -28.36 -11.79 0.61
C VAL A 79 -29.49 -11.53 1.62
N PRO A 80 -29.78 -12.41 2.62
CA PRO A 80 -30.77 -12.11 3.65
C PRO A 80 -30.48 -10.86 4.46
N ASP A 81 -29.19 -10.61 4.81
CA ASP A 81 -28.78 -9.39 5.52
C ASP A 81 -29.08 -8.13 4.70
N TYR A 82 -28.89 -8.19 3.37
CA TYR A 82 -29.20 -7.09 2.47
C TYR A 82 -30.69 -6.75 2.49
N PHE A 83 -31.57 -7.76 2.41
CA PHE A 83 -33.01 -7.54 2.46
C PHE A 83 -33.49 -7.03 3.81
N ASP A 84 -32.89 -7.50 4.92
CA ASP A 84 -33.20 -6.97 6.25
C ASP A 84 -32.78 -5.48 6.37
N ARG A 85 -31.59 -5.14 5.88
CA ARG A 85 -31.11 -3.75 5.86
C ARG A 85 -31.98 -2.85 4.99
N LEU A 86 -32.45 -3.34 3.83
CA LEU A 86 -33.40 -2.61 2.99
C LEU A 86 -34.70 -2.26 3.72
N ARG A 87 -35.21 -3.20 4.54
CA ARG A 87 -36.46 -3.01 5.27
C ARG A 87 -36.33 -2.14 6.50
N GLU A 88 -35.23 -2.28 7.25
CA GLU A 88 -35.16 -1.77 8.63
C GLU A 88 -34.14 -0.65 8.82
N VAL A 89 -33.14 -0.51 7.95
CA VAL A 89 -32.13 0.55 8.08
C VAL A 89 -32.56 1.78 7.28
N THR A 90 -33.06 2.78 7.99
CA THR A 90 -33.70 3.96 7.38
C THR A 90 -32.73 5.09 7.02
N VAL A 91 -31.49 5.04 7.49
CA VAL A 91 -30.46 6.07 7.28
C VAL A 91 -29.93 6.09 5.85
N PHE A 92 -30.12 5.02 5.10
CA PHE A 92 -29.70 4.92 3.70
C PHE A 92 -30.78 5.44 2.74
N SER A 93 -30.38 6.11 1.66
CA SER A 93 -31.25 6.44 0.54
C SER A 93 -31.30 5.34 -0.50
N GLU A 94 -30.18 4.68 -0.75
CA GLU A 94 -30.04 3.58 -1.69
C GLU A 94 -29.05 2.55 -1.12
N GLN A 95 -29.25 1.28 -1.44
CA GLN A 95 -28.41 0.16 -1.00
C GLN A 95 -28.22 -0.81 -2.16
N ALA A 96 -27.03 -1.42 -2.29
CA ALA A 96 -26.71 -2.33 -3.37
C ALA A 96 -25.76 -3.44 -2.93
N LEU A 97 -25.90 -4.60 -3.59
CA LEU A 97 -24.93 -5.68 -3.59
C LEU A 97 -24.19 -5.70 -4.93
N LEU A 98 -22.94 -6.16 -4.88
CA LEU A 98 -22.12 -6.40 -6.06
C LEU A 98 -21.27 -7.67 -5.86
N ARG A 99 -21.18 -8.48 -6.92
CA ARG A 99 -20.31 -9.67 -7.02
C ARG A 99 -19.44 -9.57 -8.25
N GLN A 100 -18.26 -10.16 -8.21
CA GLN A 100 -17.44 -10.30 -9.40
C GLN A 100 -18.14 -11.25 -10.38
N ASP A 101 -18.29 -10.80 -11.63
CA ASP A 101 -18.98 -11.53 -12.69
C ASP A 101 -18.18 -11.41 -14.00
N ASN A 102 -17.12 -12.18 -14.08
CA ASN A 102 -16.22 -12.14 -15.24
C ASN A 102 -16.78 -13.06 -16.33
N ARG A 103 -16.97 -12.51 -17.52
CA ARG A 103 -17.58 -13.20 -18.67
C ARG A 103 -16.58 -13.41 -19.80
N SER A 104 -16.88 -14.35 -20.68
CA SER A 104 -16.14 -14.55 -21.91
C SER A 104 -16.94 -14.00 -23.10
N ILE A 105 -16.27 -13.23 -23.98
CA ILE A 105 -16.80 -12.81 -25.27
C ILE A 105 -16.06 -13.53 -26.40
N ASP A 106 -16.76 -13.84 -27.47
CA ASP A 106 -16.10 -14.33 -28.67
C ASP A 106 -15.63 -13.13 -29.50
N LYS A 107 -14.35 -13.06 -29.74
CA LYS A 107 -13.72 -12.08 -30.65
C LYS A 107 -13.02 -12.82 -31.78
N ASP A 108 -13.61 -12.75 -32.96
CA ASP A 108 -13.03 -13.34 -34.19
C ASP A 108 -12.67 -14.83 -34.04
N GLY A 109 -13.52 -15.59 -33.33
CA GLY A 109 -13.29 -17.02 -33.07
C GLY A 109 -12.29 -17.32 -31.95
N SER A 110 -11.84 -16.31 -31.24
CA SER A 110 -10.97 -16.43 -30.05
C SER A 110 -11.70 -15.92 -28.83
N PRO A 111 -11.95 -16.76 -27.80
CA PRO A 111 -12.62 -16.32 -26.58
C PRO A 111 -11.72 -15.38 -25.80
N LEU A 112 -12.26 -14.20 -25.44
CA LEU A 112 -11.59 -13.18 -24.61
C LEU A 112 -12.37 -13.05 -23.30
N ARG A 113 -11.64 -13.12 -22.17
CA ARG A 113 -12.21 -12.81 -20.87
C ARG A 113 -12.37 -11.33 -20.66
N VAL A 114 -13.52 -10.91 -20.18
CA VAL A 114 -13.87 -9.55 -19.78
C VAL A 114 -14.22 -9.51 -18.31
N GLU A 115 -13.62 -8.58 -17.60
CA GLU A 115 -13.95 -8.36 -16.19
C GLU A 115 -15.26 -7.59 -16.05
N GLY A 116 -16.16 -8.12 -15.23
CA GLY A 116 -17.46 -7.55 -14.97
C GLY A 116 -17.87 -7.65 -13.51
N LEU A 117 -19.00 -7.03 -13.22
CA LEU A 117 -19.68 -7.13 -11.93
C LEU A 117 -21.16 -7.48 -12.18
N SER A 118 -21.67 -8.43 -11.41
CA SER A 118 -23.12 -8.59 -11.22
C SER A 118 -23.54 -7.68 -10.09
N VAL A 119 -24.53 -6.81 -10.32
CA VAL A 119 -24.94 -5.76 -9.39
C VAL A 119 -26.46 -5.71 -9.24
N THR A 120 -26.93 -5.43 -8.02
CA THR A 120 -28.36 -5.12 -7.87
C THR A 120 -28.73 -3.87 -8.70
N PRO A 121 -29.95 -3.77 -9.23
CA PRO A 121 -30.37 -2.63 -10.05
C PRO A 121 -30.15 -1.25 -9.42
N SER A 122 -30.19 -1.16 -8.09
CA SER A 122 -29.92 0.04 -7.31
C SER A 122 -28.47 0.52 -7.33
N PHE A 123 -27.52 -0.29 -7.81
CA PHE A 123 -26.09 0.01 -7.78
C PHE A 123 -25.73 1.37 -8.41
N PHE A 124 -26.27 1.65 -9.60
CA PHE A 124 -26.01 2.93 -10.28
C PHE A 124 -26.65 4.11 -9.56
N ARG A 125 -27.77 3.91 -8.84
CA ARG A 125 -28.39 4.92 -7.97
C ARG A 125 -27.53 5.17 -6.72
N VAL A 126 -26.93 4.10 -6.12
CA VAL A 126 -25.93 4.25 -5.06
C VAL A 126 -24.72 5.06 -5.57
N ALA A 127 -24.23 4.76 -6.76
CA ALA A 127 -23.13 5.50 -7.38
C ALA A 127 -23.49 6.94 -7.75
N GLY A 128 -24.77 7.22 -8.04
CA GLY A 128 -25.24 8.54 -8.43
C GLY A 128 -24.73 8.99 -9.81
N VAL A 129 -24.44 8.04 -10.70
CA VAL A 129 -23.88 8.31 -12.03
C VAL A 129 -24.85 7.82 -13.10
N THR A 130 -25.13 8.69 -14.07
CA THR A 130 -25.96 8.39 -15.24
C THR A 130 -25.09 7.89 -16.40
N PRO A 131 -25.59 6.97 -17.24
CA PRO A 131 -24.88 6.54 -18.43
C PRO A 131 -24.74 7.69 -19.44
N GLN A 132 -23.72 7.65 -20.29
CA GLN A 132 -23.55 8.59 -21.38
C GLN A 132 -24.44 8.27 -22.59
N LEU A 133 -24.83 7.00 -22.76
CA LEU A 133 -25.76 6.52 -23.78
C LEU A 133 -26.70 5.50 -23.13
N GLY A 134 -27.97 5.52 -23.53
CA GLY A 134 -28.96 4.55 -23.07
C GLY A 134 -29.42 4.76 -21.63
N ARG A 135 -29.65 3.66 -20.88
CA ARG A 135 -30.14 3.64 -19.50
C ARG A 135 -29.37 2.66 -18.62
N THR A 136 -29.59 2.73 -17.31
CA THR A 136 -29.14 1.71 -16.34
C THR A 136 -30.30 0.74 -16.04
N PHE A 137 -30.07 -0.24 -15.17
CA PHE A 137 -31.08 -1.24 -14.79
C PHE A 137 -32.23 -0.60 -14.03
N THR A 138 -33.44 -1.10 -14.31
CA THR A 138 -34.64 -0.92 -13.50
C THR A 138 -34.79 -2.10 -12.53
N ASP A 139 -35.68 -2.02 -11.56
CA ASP A 139 -35.85 -3.07 -10.57
C ASP A 139 -36.35 -4.39 -11.19
N GLN A 140 -36.97 -4.33 -12.38
CA GLN A 140 -37.43 -5.51 -13.13
C GLN A 140 -36.30 -6.43 -13.60
N GLU A 141 -35.16 -5.87 -14.02
CA GLU A 141 -34.00 -6.67 -14.43
C GLU A 141 -33.34 -7.40 -13.25
N GLY A 142 -33.72 -7.09 -12.01
CA GLY A 142 -33.35 -7.86 -10.81
C GLY A 142 -34.15 -9.15 -10.60
N GLU A 143 -35.18 -9.42 -11.42
CA GLU A 143 -36.00 -10.65 -11.36
C GLU A 143 -35.41 -11.74 -12.23
N ILE A 144 -35.51 -13.00 -11.75
CA ILE A 144 -35.03 -14.17 -12.52
C ILE A 144 -35.75 -14.25 -13.86
N GLY A 145 -35.01 -14.38 -14.94
CA GLY A 145 -35.46 -14.40 -16.32
C GLY A 145 -35.41 -13.08 -17.05
N SER A 146 -35.13 -11.98 -16.34
CA SER A 146 -34.97 -10.64 -16.91
C SER A 146 -33.50 -10.15 -16.88
N GLU A 147 -32.53 -11.03 -16.53
CA GLU A 147 -31.12 -10.72 -16.31
C GLU A 147 -30.26 -10.61 -17.59
N PHE A 148 -30.86 -10.67 -18.78
CA PHE A 148 -30.10 -10.72 -20.04
C PHE A 148 -29.85 -9.33 -20.65
N GLU A 149 -29.71 -8.33 -19.81
CA GLU A 149 -29.29 -6.99 -20.19
C GLU A 149 -27.91 -6.70 -19.62
N VAL A 150 -27.18 -5.80 -20.31
CA VAL A 150 -25.82 -5.42 -19.90
C VAL A 150 -25.58 -3.93 -20.06
N VAL A 151 -24.95 -3.35 -19.05
CA VAL A 151 -24.37 -2.00 -19.13
C VAL A 151 -22.86 -2.15 -19.32
N ILE A 152 -22.27 -1.38 -20.24
CA ILE A 152 -20.86 -1.50 -20.61
C ILE A 152 -20.06 -0.24 -20.27
N SER A 153 -18.76 -0.39 -20.12
CA SER A 153 -17.86 0.75 -19.92
C SER A 153 -17.56 1.49 -21.24
N ASP A 154 -17.15 2.75 -21.14
CA ASP A 154 -16.65 3.52 -22.29
C ASP A 154 -15.46 2.83 -22.98
N GLY A 155 -14.54 2.26 -22.17
CA GLY A 155 -13.39 1.52 -22.70
C GLY A 155 -13.79 0.30 -23.53
N PHE A 156 -14.72 -0.50 -23.02
CA PHE A 156 -15.25 -1.65 -23.76
C PHE A 156 -16.01 -1.23 -25.01
N TRP A 157 -16.88 -0.22 -24.92
CA TRP A 157 -17.62 0.33 -26.04
C TRP A 157 -16.70 0.78 -27.19
N ARG A 158 -15.62 1.51 -26.89
CA ARG A 158 -14.67 1.97 -27.91
C ARG A 158 -13.82 0.85 -28.50
N THR A 159 -13.34 -0.07 -27.67
CA THR A 159 -12.36 -1.09 -28.09
C THR A 159 -13.01 -2.32 -28.71
N GLN A 160 -14.22 -2.70 -28.28
CA GLN A 160 -14.91 -3.90 -28.76
C GLN A 160 -16.05 -3.58 -29.74
N LEU A 161 -16.72 -2.42 -29.59
CA LEU A 161 -17.85 -2.04 -30.41
C LEU A 161 -17.58 -0.80 -31.29
N GLY A 162 -16.32 -0.39 -31.41
CA GLY A 162 -15.87 0.70 -32.30
C GLY A 162 -16.37 2.10 -31.94
N GLY A 163 -16.95 2.30 -30.73
CA GLY A 163 -17.51 3.58 -30.31
C GLY A 163 -18.82 3.95 -31.05
N ASP A 164 -19.49 2.97 -31.61
CA ASP A 164 -20.75 3.18 -32.39
C ASP A 164 -21.91 3.49 -31.43
N PRO A 165 -22.61 4.64 -31.59
CA PRO A 165 -23.79 4.98 -30.80
C PRO A 165 -24.94 3.96 -30.93
N SER A 166 -25.03 3.23 -32.06
CA SER A 166 -26.01 2.18 -32.29
C SER A 166 -25.74 0.90 -31.46
N ALA A 167 -24.68 0.87 -30.62
CA ALA A 167 -24.40 -0.23 -29.73
C ALA A 167 -25.50 -0.47 -28.69
N VAL A 168 -26.24 0.57 -28.29
CA VAL A 168 -27.40 0.46 -27.40
C VAL A 168 -28.57 -0.18 -28.19
N GLY A 169 -29.12 -1.27 -27.61
CA GLY A 169 -30.13 -2.11 -28.27
C GLY A 169 -29.53 -3.28 -29.07
N ARG A 170 -28.21 -3.37 -29.18
CA ARG A 170 -27.51 -4.46 -29.85
C ARG A 170 -27.22 -5.62 -28.89
N ASP A 171 -27.35 -6.84 -29.39
CA ASP A 171 -26.98 -8.02 -28.62
C ASP A 171 -25.49 -8.32 -28.72
N ILE A 172 -24.87 -8.63 -27.58
CA ILE A 172 -23.52 -9.19 -27.48
C ILE A 172 -23.60 -10.58 -26.82
N ARG A 173 -22.72 -11.49 -27.22
CA ARG A 173 -22.68 -12.83 -26.63
C ARG A 173 -21.71 -12.87 -25.46
N LEU A 174 -22.24 -13.11 -24.26
CA LEU A 174 -21.46 -13.32 -23.02
C LEU A 174 -21.65 -14.79 -22.60
N ASP A 175 -20.57 -15.55 -22.47
CA ASP A 175 -20.58 -16.99 -22.16
C ASP A 175 -21.52 -17.80 -23.08
N GLY A 176 -21.61 -17.39 -24.34
CA GLY A 176 -22.48 -18.03 -25.35
C GLY A 176 -23.93 -17.59 -25.33
N ARG A 177 -24.40 -16.82 -24.32
CA ARG A 177 -25.77 -16.26 -24.24
C ARG A 177 -25.83 -14.84 -24.79
N ALA A 178 -26.94 -14.49 -25.41
CA ALA A 178 -27.19 -13.13 -25.87
C ALA A 178 -27.57 -12.21 -24.71
N TYR A 179 -26.91 -11.05 -24.64
CA TYR A 179 -27.22 -9.95 -23.71
C TYR A 179 -27.42 -8.68 -24.50
N THR A 180 -28.49 -7.96 -24.24
CA THR A 180 -28.78 -6.69 -24.90
C THR A 180 -28.05 -5.55 -24.21
N VAL A 181 -27.23 -4.79 -24.94
CA VAL A 181 -26.58 -3.59 -24.40
C VAL A 181 -27.63 -2.52 -24.19
N ILE A 182 -27.86 -2.10 -22.94
CA ILE A 182 -28.88 -1.08 -22.61
C ILE A 182 -28.28 0.28 -22.29
N GLY A 183 -26.98 0.33 -21.95
CA GLY A 183 -26.33 1.58 -21.61
C GLY A 183 -24.82 1.52 -21.68
N VAL A 184 -24.21 2.69 -21.85
CA VAL A 184 -22.75 2.90 -21.84
C VAL A 184 -22.42 3.88 -20.74
N MET A 185 -21.54 3.49 -19.80
CA MET A 185 -21.12 4.36 -18.71
C MET A 185 -20.06 5.38 -19.18
N PRO A 186 -19.98 6.55 -18.54
CA PRO A 186 -18.99 7.56 -18.92
C PRO A 186 -17.55 7.11 -18.56
N PRO A 187 -16.50 7.67 -19.23
CA PRO A 187 -15.10 7.22 -19.09
C PRO A 187 -14.55 7.26 -17.65
N GLN A 188 -15.08 8.17 -16.83
CA GLN A 188 -14.67 8.30 -15.43
C GLN A 188 -15.32 7.28 -14.49
N PHE A 189 -16.30 6.50 -14.97
CA PHE A 189 -16.99 5.50 -14.12
C PHE A 189 -16.10 4.29 -13.82
N ARG A 190 -15.51 4.26 -12.63
CA ARG A 190 -14.60 3.21 -12.16
C ARG A 190 -14.96 2.79 -10.74
N PRO A 191 -15.93 1.89 -10.57
CA PRO A 191 -16.45 1.52 -9.24
C PRO A 191 -15.45 0.71 -8.40
N THR A 192 -14.45 0.12 -9.03
CA THR A 192 -13.37 -0.66 -8.38
C THR A 192 -12.01 -0.20 -8.91
N ASP A 193 -10.92 -0.64 -8.28
CA ASP A 193 -9.55 -0.33 -8.73
C ASP A 193 -9.24 -0.92 -10.11
N ASP A 194 -9.87 -2.06 -10.44
CA ASP A 194 -9.75 -2.70 -11.74
C ASP A 194 -10.74 -2.09 -12.74
N GLU A 195 -10.34 -1.98 -13.99
CA GLU A 195 -11.19 -1.48 -15.07
C GLU A 195 -12.25 -2.54 -15.43
N LYS A 196 -13.48 -2.35 -14.94
CA LYS A 196 -14.59 -3.25 -15.28
C LYS A 196 -15.14 -2.89 -16.65
N ALA A 197 -15.32 -3.91 -17.48
CA ALA A 197 -15.79 -3.75 -18.83
C ALA A 197 -17.31 -3.75 -18.92
N LEU A 198 -17.99 -4.48 -18.03
CA LEU A 198 -19.44 -4.68 -18.08
C LEU A 198 -20.06 -4.87 -16.68
N TRP A 199 -21.37 -4.59 -16.61
CA TRP A 199 -22.23 -4.83 -15.44
C TRP A 199 -23.46 -5.61 -15.89
N THR A 200 -23.78 -6.68 -15.19
CA THR A 200 -24.99 -7.50 -15.39
C THR A 200 -25.91 -7.36 -14.19
N PRO A 201 -27.23 -7.49 -14.34
CA PRO A 201 -28.15 -7.46 -13.21
C PRO A 201 -27.93 -8.68 -12.31
N MET A 202 -28.01 -8.46 -11.00
CA MET A 202 -27.94 -9.53 -9.99
C MET A 202 -29.36 -10.00 -9.69
N THR A 203 -29.60 -11.28 -9.90
CA THR A 203 -30.82 -11.97 -9.51
C THR A 203 -30.55 -12.90 -8.33
N PHE A 204 -31.57 -13.25 -7.56
CA PHE A 204 -31.42 -14.06 -6.37
C PHE A 204 -32.34 -15.29 -6.43
N THR A 205 -31.78 -16.46 -6.20
CA THR A 205 -32.55 -17.70 -6.07
C THR A 205 -33.30 -17.74 -4.73
N ALA A 206 -34.30 -18.62 -4.62
CA ALA A 206 -35.03 -18.82 -3.36
C ALA A 206 -34.11 -19.32 -2.23
N GLU A 207 -33.07 -20.10 -2.55
CA GLU A 207 -32.06 -20.57 -1.60
C GLU A 207 -31.18 -19.41 -1.09
N GLU A 208 -30.71 -18.56 -1.97
CA GLU A 208 -29.88 -17.38 -1.57
C GLU A 208 -30.65 -16.39 -0.70
N THR A 209 -31.95 -16.27 -0.86
CA THR A 209 -32.81 -15.39 -0.05
C THR A 209 -33.29 -16.04 1.26
N SER A 210 -33.08 -17.35 1.44
CA SER A 210 -33.47 -18.07 2.64
C SER A 210 -32.59 -17.71 3.84
N ASP A 211 -33.15 -17.88 5.05
CA ASP A 211 -32.42 -17.62 6.28
C ASP A 211 -31.21 -18.54 6.49
N ASN A 212 -31.18 -19.70 5.83
CA ASN A 212 -30.01 -20.60 5.84
C ASN A 212 -28.77 -20.00 5.15
N SER A 213 -28.98 -19.07 4.24
CA SER A 213 -27.86 -18.33 3.56
C SER A 213 -27.39 -17.08 4.31
N ARG A 214 -27.90 -16.85 5.55
CA ARG A 214 -27.70 -15.61 6.31
C ARG A 214 -26.23 -15.26 6.64
N HIS A 215 -25.34 -16.23 6.68
CA HIS A 215 -23.92 -16.01 6.92
C HIS A 215 -23.04 -16.32 5.71
N SER A 216 -23.64 -16.48 4.53
CA SER A 216 -22.94 -16.65 3.24
C SER A 216 -22.49 -15.28 2.69
N ASN A 217 -21.41 -14.72 3.22
CA ASN A 217 -20.93 -13.35 2.92
C ASN A 217 -20.22 -13.27 1.56
N ASN A 218 -20.91 -13.52 0.47
CA ASN A 218 -20.37 -13.68 -0.89
C ASN A 218 -20.56 -12.45 -1.80
N ALA A 219 -21.18 -11.37 -1.31
CA ALA A 219 -21.39 -10.15 -2.05
C ALA A 219 -20.86 -8.94 -1.28
N ALA A 220 -20.21 -8.00 -1.96
CA ALA A 220 -19.88 -6.73 -1.35
C ALA A 220 -21.13 -5.86 -1.21
N TYR A 221 -21.27 -5.18 -0.10
CA TYR A 221 -22.42 -4.33 0.19
C TYR A 221 -21.98 -2.87 0.23
N ILE A 222 -22.65 -2.04 -0.54
CA ILE A 222 -22.49 -0.58 -0.54
C ILE A 222 -23.84 0.11 -0.34
N ALA A 223 -23.81 1.28 0.27
CA ALA A 223 -25.02 2.09 0.46
C ALA A 223 -24.71 3.58 0.41
N ARG A 224 -25.72 4.38 0.10
CA ARG A 224 -25.64 5.85 0.12
C ARG A 224 -26.41 6.37 1.33
N LEU A 225 -25.76 7.13 2.17
CA LEU A 225 -26.37 7.83 3.28
C LEU A 225 -27.36 8.89 2.80
N LYS A 226 -28.46 9.10 3.51
CA LYS A 226 -29.35 10.26 3.31
C LYS A 226 -28.59 11.57 3.58
N PRO A 227 -29.01 12.71 3.01
CA PRO A 227 -28.44 14.00 3.34
C PRO A 227 -28.47 14.27 4.86
N GLY A 228 -27.30 14.62 5.43
CA GLY A 228 -27.16 14.88 6.86
C GLY A 228 -27.01 13.64 7.76
N ALA A 229 -27.15 12.42 7.22
CA ALA A 229 -26.89 11.20 7.98
C ALA A 229 -25.39 10.92 8.13
N THR A 230 -24.99 10.27 9.23
CA THR A 230 -23.59 9.95 9.55
C THR A 230 -23.32 8.45 9.52
N VAL A 231 -22.03 8.10 9.42
CA VAL A 231 -21.57 6.71 9.47
C VAL A 231 -21.90 6.08 10.83
N GLU A 232 -21.80 6.85 11.91
CA GLU A 232 -22.10 6.41 13.27
C GLU A 232 -23.59 6.07 13.43
N GLN A 233 -24.48 6.83 12.82
CA GLN A 233 -25.91 6.51 12.79
C GLN A 233 -26.21 5.24 12.02
N ALA A 234 -25.51 5.03 10.88
CA ALA A 234 -25.62 3.80 10.11
C ALA A 234 -25.12 2.60 10.90
N GLN A 235 -23.98 2.73 11.57
CA GLN A 235 -23.43 1.69 12.45
C GLN A 235 -24.43 1.34 13.56
N ALA A 236 -25.00 2.33 14.24
CA ALA A 236 -25.94 2.10 15.34
C ALA A 236 -27.21 1.38 14.87
N GLN A 237 -27.77 1.73 13.70
CA GLN A 237 -28.95 1.04 13.16
C GLN A 237 -28.64 -0.40 12.75
N ILE A 238 -27.45 -0.65 12.14
CA ILE A 238 -27.02 -2.00 11.78
C ILE A 238 -26.73 -2.83 13.03
N ASP A 239 -26.12 -2.26 14.06
CA ASP A 239 -25.88 -2.96 15.33
C ASP A 239 -27.20 -3.33 16.02
N ALA A 240 -28.19 -2.44 16.00
CA ALA A 240 -29.52 -2.73 16.53
C ALA A 240 -30.23 -3.84 15.75
N LEU A 241 -30.13 -3.82 14.41
CA LEU A 241 -30.67 -4.89 13.56
C LEU A 241 -29.96 -6.22 13.82
N ASN A 242 -28.63 -6.24 13.90
CA ASN A 242 -27.87 -7.43 14.23
C ASN A 242 -28.27 -8.01 15.60
N ALA A 243 -28.48 -7.15 16.61
CA ALA A 243 -28.95 -7.58 17.93
C ALA A 243 -30.37 -8.17 17.87
N ALA A 244 -31.29 -7.55 17.12
CA ALA A 244 -32.64 -8.07 16.92
C ALA A 244 -32.63 -9.42 16.19
N ASN A 245 -31.74 -9.62 15.23
CA ASN A 245 -31.60 -10.88 14.49
C ASN A 245 -31.11 -12.04 15.39
N LEU A 246 -30.36 -11.78 16.45
CA LEU A 246 -30.03 -12.84 17.42
C LEU A 246 -31.25 -13.44 18.13
N ASP A 247 -32.31 -12.65 18.32
CA ASP A 247 -33.55 -13.14 18.91
C ASP A 247 -34.54 -13.73 17.88
N ARG A 248 -34.48 -13.24 16.64
CA ARG A 248 -35.26 -13.78 15.51
C ARG A 248 -34.76 -15.16 15.08
N PHE A 249 -33.45 -15.42 15.18
CA PHE A 249 -32.77 -16.62 14.72
C PHE A 249 -32.01 -17.28 15.86
N PRO A 250 -32.71 -17.86 16.87
CA PRO A 250 -32.08 -18.37 18.08
C PRO A 250 -31.10 -19.52 17.83
N GLN A 251 -31.27 -20.27 16.70
CA GLN A 251 -30.40 -21.36 16.30
C GLN A 251 -28.95 -20.88 16.01
N PHE A 252 -28.77 -19.64 15.57
CA PHE A 252 -27.45 -19.06 15.30
C PHE A 252 -26.89 -18.28 16.49
N LYS A 253 -27.71 -17.98 17.51
CA LYS A 253 -27.37 -17.02 18.59
C LYS A 253 -26.08 -17.37 19.30
N GLU A 254 -25.91 -18.59 19.76
CA GLU A 254 -24.72 -18.99 20.51
C GLU A 254 -23.45 -18.92 19.65
N VAL A 255 -23.52 -19.45 18.44
CA VAL A 255 -22.41 -19.45 17.48
C VAL A 255 -21.98 -18.02 17.12
N ILE A 256 -22.94 -17.15 16.83
CA ILE A 256 -22.70 -15.76 16.42
C ILE A 256 -22.13 -14.92 17.56
N VAL A 257 -22.62 -15.11 18.80
CA VAL A 257 -22.07 -14.46 20.00
C VAL A 257 -20.62 -14.93 20.26
N ASN A 258 -20.38 -16.23 20.20
CA ASN A 258 -19.05 -16.81 20.39
C ASN A 258 -18.09 -16.38 19.27
N ALA A 259 -18.58 -16.24 18.03
CA ALA A 259 -17.81 -15.70 16.91
C ALA A 259 -17.50 -14.21 17.05
N ARG A 260 -18.06 -13.52 18.06
CA ARG A 260 -17.93 -12.06 18.24
C ARG A 260 -18.31 -11.32 16.96
N PHE A 261 -19.42 -11.80 16.36
CA PHE A 261 -19.93 -11.22 15.12
C PHE A 261 -20.21 -9.74 15.26
N ARG A 262 -19.83 -9.02 14.24
CA ARG A 262 -20.17 -7.60 14.07
C ARG A 262 -20.10 -7.20 12.61
N THR A 263 -20.94 -6.28 12.23
CA THR A 263 -20.83 -5.59 10.95
C THR A 263 -20.09 -4.27 11.15
N VAL A 264 -19.15 -3.95 10.29
CA VAL A 264 -18.40 -2.68 10.33
C VAL A 264 -18.80 -1.84 9.14
N VAL A 265 -19.22 -0.59 9.41
CA VAL A 265 -19.58 0.40 8.39
C VAL A 265 -18.46 1.42 8.26
N ASN A 266 -17.91 1.55 7.06
CA ASN A 266 -16.87 2.53 6.75
C ASN A 266 -17.26 3.32 5.51
N ARG A 267 -16.75 4.56 5.37
CA ARG A 267 -16.82 5.23 4.06
C ARG A 267 -16.10 4.39 3.02
N LEU A 268 -16.66 4.30 1.84
CA LEU A 268 -16.10 3.49 0.75
C LEU A 268 -14.63 3.87 0.49
N GLN A 269 -14.32 5.16 0.41
CA GLN A 269 -12.96 5.66 0.22
C GLN A 269 -12.02 5.20 1.36
N ASP A 270 -12.46 5.27 2.61
CA ASP A 270 -11.66 4.87 3.77
C ASP A 270 -11.36 3.37 3.76
N GLN A 271 -12.34 2.55 3.37
CA GLN A 271 -12.17 1.11 3.25
C GLN A 271 -11.19 0.73 2.14
N MET A 272 -11.26 1.38 0.97
CA MET A 272 -10.35 1.11 -0.16
C MET A 272 -8.89 1.39 0.19
N VAL A 273 -8.61 2.37 1.05
CA VAL A 273 -7.24 2.82 1.33
C VAL A 273 -6.74 2.45 2.73
N LYS A 274 -7.52 1.71 3.54
CA LYS A 274 -7.20 1.46 4.96
C LYS A 274 -5.82 0.83 5.16
N ASP A 275 -5.45 -0.12 4.29
CA ASP A 275 -4.21 -0.90 4.40
C ASP A 275 -2.97 -0.09 4.02
N VAL A 276 -3.13 0.88 3.10
CA VAL A 276 -2.01 1.68 2.59
C VAL A 276 -1.87 3.04 3.28
N ARG A 277 -2.95 3.53 3.94
CA ARG A 277 -2.98 4.84 4.58
C ARG A 277 -1.85 5.08 5.59
N PRO A 278 -1.59 4.18 6.58
CA PRO A 278 -0.54 4.40 7.56
C PRO A 278 0.85 4.46 6.90
N THR A 279 1.08 3.59 5.91
CA THR A 279 2.34 3.55 5.16
C THR A 279 2.57 4.83 4.36
N LEU A 280 1.53 5.33 3.66
CA LEU A 280 1.64 6.55 2.87
C LEU A 280 1.88 7.79 3.74
N TYR A 281 1.24 7.91 4.90
CA TYR A 281 1.52 8.99 5.84
C TYR A 281 2.93 8.90 6.42
N LEU A 282 3.42 7.69 6.72
CA LEU A 282 4.80 7.48 7.18
C LEU A 282 5.81 7.91 6.11
N MET A 283 5.58 7.54 4.85
CA MET A 283 6.44 7.93 3.73
C MET A 283 6.42 9.45 3.51
N TRP A 284 5.25 10.07 3.56
CA TRP A 284 5.13 11.52 3.43
C TRP A 284 5.81 12.26 4.58
N GLY A 285 5.66 11.77 5.82
CA GLY A 285 6.42 12.27 6.97
C GLY A 285 7.93 12.18 6.75
N GLY A 286 8.40 11.08 6.15
CA GLY A 286 9.81 10.92 5.75
C GLY A 286 10.26 11.98 4.74
N ALA A 287 9.46 12.26 3.72
CA ALA A 287 9.76 13.32 2.74
C ALA A 287 9.77 14.72 3.38
N LEU A 288 8.88 14.98 4.34
CA LEU A 288 8.89 16.24 5.11
C LEU A 288 10.17 16.38 5.97
N PHE A 289 10.68 15.30 6.56
CA PHE A 289 11.98 15.32 7.25
C PHE A 289 13.13 15.60 6.29
N VAL A 290 13.15 14.99 5.10
CA VAL A 290 14.15 15.31 4.06
C VAL A 290 14.07 16.78 3.66
N LEU A 291 12.87 17.33 3.48
CA LEU A 291 12.66 18.74 3.18
C LEU A 291 13.16 19.63 4.31
N LEU A 292 12.89 19.27 5.57
CA LEU A 292 13.39 20.01 6.74
C LEU A 292 14.91 20.02 6.80
N ILE A 293 15.57 18.88 6.55
CA ILE A 293 17.04 18.77 6.47
C ILE A 293 17.57 19.69 5.37
N GLY A 294 16.94 19.69 4.20
CA GLY A 294 17.30 20.57 3.09
C GLY A 294 17.15 22.05 3.44
N CYS A 295 16.07 22.44 4.10
CA CYS A 295 15.84 23.81 4.58
C CYS A 295 16.91 24.23 5.60
N VAL A 296 17.27 23.34 6.53
CA VAL A 296 18.36 23.60 7.51
C VAL A 296 19.69 23.81 6.80
N ASN A 297 20.02 23.00 5.79
CA ASN A 297 21.24 23.16 5.01
C ASN A 297 21.31 24.51 4.30
N VAL A 298 20.22 24.87 3.61
CA VAL A 298 20.14 26.15 2.92
C VAL A 298 20.17 27.32 3.91
N THR A 299 19.54 27.21 5.08
CA THR A 299 19.63 28.17 6.17
C THR A 299 21.09 28.38 6.62
N ASN A 300 21.82 27.29 6.83
CA ASN A 300 23.22 27.35 7.23
C ASN A 300 24.09 28.07 6.16
N LEU A 301 23.86 27.72 4.88
CA LEU A 301 24.55 28.39 3.76
C LEU A 301 24.18 29.88 3.67
N ALA A 302 22.91 30.22 3.84
CA ALA A 302 22.44 31.61 3.82
C ALA A 302 23.02 32.44 4.98
N LEU A 303 23.13 31.86 6.18
CA LEU A 303 23.72 32.49 7.35
C LEU A 303 25.25 32.74 7.16
N VAL A 304 25.96 31.84 6.48
CA VAL A 304 27.40 32.06 6.11
C VAL A 304 27.53 33.23 5.15
N ARG A 305 26.70 33.24 4.10
CA ARG A 305 26.69 34.28 3.08
C ARG A 305 26.31 35.66 3.63
N SER A 306 25.29 35.69 4.51
CA SER A 306 24.86 36.97 5.12
C SER A 306 25.95 37.66 5.92
N ARG A 307 26.82 36.90 6.62
CA ARG A 307 27.93 37.45 7.35
C ARG A 307 29.00 38.03 6.42
N ALA A 308 29.33 37.41 5.30
CA ALA A 308 30.23 37.96 4.31
C ALA A 308 29.72 39.30 3.75
N ARG A 309 28.41 39.54 3.81
CA ARG A 309 27.75 40.78 3.34
C ARG A 309 27.36 41.76 4.46
N LEU A 310 27.71 41.45 5.72
CA LEU A 310 27.35 42.32 6.87
C LEU A 310 27.85 43.74 6.74
N LYS A 311 29.10 43.94 6.28
CA LYS A 311 29.69 45.30 6.06
C LYS A 311 28.89 46.07 5.00
N GLU A 312 28.51 45.43 3.88
CA GLU A 312 27.68 46.04 2.84
C GLU A 312 26.29 46.44 3.37
N LEU A 313 25.65 45.54 4.13
CA LEU A 313 24.31 45.75 4.69
C LEU A 313 24.36 46.84 5.80
N ALA A 314 25.39 46.86 6.64
CA ALA A 314 25.60 47.87 7.67
C ALA A 314 25.82 49.24 7.05
N THR A 315 26.64 49.36 5.98
CA THR A 315 26.83 50.59 5.24
C THR A 315 25.50 51.10 4.63
N ARG A 316 24.71 50.25 4.06
CA ARG A 316 23.39 50.63 3.53
C ARG A 316 22.43 51.14 4.62
N LEU A 317 22.45 50.54 5.81
CA LEU A 317 21.71 51.01 6.97
C LEU A 317 22.19 52.36 7.46
N ALA A 318 23.51 52.56 7.54
CA ALA A 318 24.10 53.82 7.94
C ALA A 318 23.80 54.97 6.96
N LEU A 319 23.66 54.68 5.68
CA LEU A 319 23.24 55.61 4.63
C LEU A 319 21.72 55.84 4.55
N GLY A 320 20.97 55.41 5.56
CA GLY A 320 19.49 55.61 5.66
C GLY A 320 18.62 54.57 4.94
N GLY A 321 19.17 53.44 4.53
CA GLY A 321 18.43 52.31 3.99
C GLY A 321 17.54 51.68 5.08
N GLY A 322 16.23 51.81 4.97
CA GLY A 322 15.30 51.26 5.96
C GLY A 322 15.42 49.74 6.10
N THR A 323 15.34 49.21 7.32
CA THR A 323 15.40 47.78 7.66
C THR A 323 14.37 46.92 6.88
N VAL A 324 13.16 47.44 6.64
CA VAL A 324 12.11 46.79 5.86
C VAL A 324 12.51 46.59 4.41
N ARG A 325 13.27 47.53 3.80
CA ARG A 325 13.75 47.42 2.43
C ARG A 325 14.79 46.33 2.30
N ILE A 326 15.70 46.20 3.26
CA ILE A 326 16.71 45.15 3.29
C ILE A 326 16.09 43.79 3.52
N ALA A 327 15.11 43.71 4.46
CA ALA A 327 14.35 42.49 4.72
C ALA A 327 13.60 42.01 3.47
N ARG A 328 12.90 42.93 2.78
CA ARG A 328 12.21 42.62 1.51
C ARG A 328 13.16 42.13 0.43
N GLN A 329 14.34 42.78 0.28
CA GLN A 329 15.32 42.36 -0.70
C GLN A 329 15.85 40.95 -0.42
N LEU A 330 16.18 40.61 0.84
CA LEU A 330 16.63 39.26 1.23
C LEU A 330 15.48 38.20 1.05
N ALA A 331 14.27 38.57 1.40
CA ALA A 331 13.10 37.68 1.17
C ALA A 331 12.89 37.39 -0.32
N ILE A 332 12.97 38.40 -1.19
CA ILE A 332 12.85 38.26 -2.64
C ILE A 332 13.99 37.39 -3.20
N GLU A 333 15.23 37.57 -2.75
CA GLU A 333 16.37 36.76 -3.20
C GLU A 333 16.16 35.27 -2.89
N HIS A 334 15.75 34.92 -1.65
CA HIS A 334 15.51 33.54 -1.26
C HIS A 334 14.23 32.97 -1.89
N LEU A 335 13.19 33.78 -2.10
CA LEU A 335 11.99 33.39 -2.83
C LEU A 335 12.31 33.04 -4.28
N LEU A 336 13.12 33.83 -4.97
CA LEU A 336 13.57 33.55 -6.34
C LEU A 336 14.35 32.24 -6.42
N LEU A 337 15.27 32.02 -5.45
CA LEU A 337 16.03 30.78 -5.35
C LEU A 337 15.07 29.58 -5.14
N ALA A 338 14.12 29.69 -4.22
CA ALA A 338 13.18 28.64 -3.90
C ALA A 338 12.26 28.34 -5.09
N LEU A 339 11.67 29.35 -5.74
CA LEU A 339 10.81 29.16 -6.91
C LEU A 339 11.57 28.59 -8.11
N GLY A 340 12.82 29.01 -8.34
CA GLY A 340 13.68 28.41 -9.35
C GLY A 340 13.96 26.93 -9.05
N SER A 341 14.19 26.60 -7.76
CA SER A 341 14.34 25.22 -7.30
C SER A 341 13.05 24.40 -7.44
N ALA A 342 11.86 25.02 -7.29
CA ALA A 342 10.58 24.36 -7.47
C ALA A 342 10.37 23.87 -8.91
N VAL A 343 10.78 24.66 -9.92
CA VAL A 343 10.68 24.24 -11.32
C VAL A 343 11.47 22.96 -11.56
N VAL A 344 12.73 22.93 -11.09
CA VAL A 344 13.59 21.74 -11.18
C VAL A 344 13.05 20.60 -10.31
N GLY A 345 12.54 20.92 -9.10
CA GLY A 345 11.96 19.97 -8.17
C GLY A 345 10.70 19.29 -8.75
N ILE A 346 9.81 20.04 -9.40
CA ILE A 346 8.62 19.46 -10.08
C ILE A 346 9.06 18.51 -11.21
N ALA A 347 10.10 18.88 -11.98
CA ALA A 347 10.65 17.99 -13.00
C ALA A 347 11.23 16.70 -12.39
N ILE A 348 11.98 16.81 -11.29
CA ILE A 348 12.48 15.64 -10.54
C ILE A 348 11.31 14.80 -10.02
N GLY A 349 10.28 15.42 -9.46
CA GLY A 349 9.07 14.75 -8.98
C GLY A 349 8.35 13.99 -10.09
N TYR A 350 8.23 14.57 -11.28
CA TYR A 350 7.67 13.91 -12.46
C TYR A 350 8.47 12.67 -12.88
N VAL A 351 9.79 12.80 -12.97
CA VAL A 351 10.67 11.67 -13.28
C VAL A 351 10.58 10.58 -12.22
N ALA A 352 10.53 10.97 -10.93
CA ALA A 352 10.38 10.03 -9.83
C ALA A 352 9.06 9.26 -9.92
N LEU A 353 7.94 9.91 -10.21
CA LEU A 353 6.64 9.25 -10.40
C LEU A 353 6.69 8.27 -11.58
N ARG A 354 7.28 8.64 -12.71
CA ARG A 354 7.45 7.73 -13.85
C ARG A 354 8.34 6.52 -13.53
N ALA A 355 9.41 6.73 -12.76
CA ALA A 355 10.26 5.64 -12.30
C ALA A 355 9.53 4.69 -11.32
N MET A 356 8.65 5.23 -10.48
CA MET A 356 7.84 4.44 -9.56
C MET A 356 6.77 3.60 -10.30
N ASP A 357 6.21 4.10 -11.41
CA ASP A 357 5.30 3.33 -12.28
C ASP A 357 5.95 2.03 -12.77
N VAL A 358 7.23 2.10 -13.14
CA VAL A 358 8.00 0.92 -13.57
C VAL A 358 8.25 -0.06 -12.42
N VAL A 359 8.30 0.42 -11.16
CA VAL A 359 8.75 -0.39 -10.02
C VAL A 359 7.62 -0.99 -9.20
N SER A 360 6.37 -0.51 -9.21
CA SER A 360 5.26 -1.14 -8.45
C SER A 360 4.08 -0.22 -8.04
N LEU A 361 3.92 0.99 -8.56
CA LEU A 361 2.76 1.83 -8.19
C LEU A 361 1.42 1.22 -8.61
N GLN A 362 1.43 0.33 -9.60
CA GLN A 362 0.23 -0.39 -10.05
C GLN A 362 -0.39 -1.29 -8.97
N ALA A 363 0.36 -1.63 -7.92
CA ALA A 363 -0.14 -2.40 -6.78
C ALA A 363 -0.85 -1.53 -5.72
N LEU A 364 -0.83 -0.19 -5.84
CA LEU A 364 -1.54 0.70 -4.93
C LEU A 364 -3.00 0.86 -5.37
N PRO A 365 -3.94 0.87 -4.41
CA PRO A 365 -5.32 1.27 -4.71
C PRO A 365 -5.32 2.64 -5.38
N ARG A 366 -6.18 2.82 -6.38
CA ARG A 366 -6.33 4.10 -7.08
C ARG A 366 -5.04 4.61 -7.76
N SER A 367 -4.15 3.72 -8.16
CA SER A 367 -2.88 4.10 -8.82
C SER A 367 -3.09 5.00 -10.05
N GLN A 368 -4.22 4.84 -10.75
CA GLN A 368 -4.60 5.64 -11.92
C GLN A 368 -4.91 7.12 -11.58
N ASP A 369 -5.25 7.42 -10.33
CA ASP A 369 -5.48 8.79 -9.83
C ASP A 369 -4.18 9.53 -9.47
N ILE A 370 -3.04 8.84 -9.47
CA ILE A 370 -1.73 9.41 -9.16
C ILE A 370 -1.23 10.21 -10.35
N ALA A 371 -1.26 11.54 -10.24
CA ALA A 371 -0.80 12.44 -11.28
C ALA A 371 -0.24 13.74 -10.70
N LEU A 372 0.63 14.39 -11.46
CA LEU A 372 1.01 15.78 -11.23
C LEU A 372 -0.10 16.70 -11.74
N ASP A 373 -1.17 16.84 -10.97
CA ASP A 373 -2.28 17.73 -11.30
C ASP A 373 -2.05 19.18 -10.81
N THR A 374 -2.95 20.07 -11.20
CA THR A 374 -2.88 21.51 -10.84
C THR A 374 -2.80 21.73 -9.33
N VAL A 375 -3.47 20.90 -8.52
CA VAL A 375 -3.45 21.04 -7.04
C VAL A 375 -2.07 20.67 -6.48
N VAL A 376 -1.44 19.62 -7.00
CA VAL A 376 -0.07 19.25 -6.60
C VAL A 376 0.92 20.36 -6.95
N VAL A 377 0.81 20.93 -8.15
CA VAL A 377 1.67 22.05 -8.58
C VAL A 377 1.45 23.27 -7.67
N LEU A 378 0.20 23.65 -7.41
CA LEU A 378 -0.12 24.78 -6.52
C LEU A 378 0.37 24.55 -5.09
N TYR A 379 0.18 23.35 -4.55
CA TYR A 379 0.72 22.96 -3.24
C TYR A 379 2.25 23.12 -3.20
N THR A 380 2.93 22.57 -4.21
CA THR A 380 4.39 22.63 -4.30
C THR A 380 4.88 24.07 -4.38
N LEU A 381 4.25 24.92 -5.20
CA LEU A 381 4.60 26.34 -5.31
C LEU A 381 4.31 27.10 -4.01
N ALA A 382 3.18 26.87 -3.37
CA ALA A 382 2.82 27.52 -2.11
C ALA A 382 3.77 27.11 -0.98
N ALA A 383 4.03 25.79 -0.82
CA ALA A 383 4.98 25.29 0.17
C ALA A 383 6.40 25.85 -0.07
N THR A 384 6.83 25.87 -1.32
CA THR A 384 8.14 26.42 -1.70
C THR A 384 8.23 27.92 -1.47
N ALA A 385 7.17 28.68 -1.76
CA ALA A 385 7.13 30.12 -1.46
C ALA A 385 7.21 30.39 0.06
N ALA A 386 6.50 29.60 0.86
CA ALA A 386 6.57 29.69 2.31
C ALA A 386 7.99 29.38 2.82
N ILE A 387 8.64 28.33 2.30
CA ILE A 387 10.04 27.99 2.60
C ILE A 387 10.96 29.14 2.22
N GLY A 388 10.84 29.68 1.00
CA GLY A 388 11.68 30.81 0.53
C GLY A 388 11.54 32.04 1.42
N LEU A 389 10.32 32.36 1.86
CA LEU A 389 10.08 33.46 2.80
C LEU A 389 10.72 33.21 4.17
N VAL A 390 10.54 32.00 4.74
CA VAL A 390 11.15 31.64 6.03
C VAL A 390 12.68 31.71 5.93
N LEU A 391 13.28 31.15 4.88
CA LEU A 391 14.73 31.18 4.63
C LEU A 391 15.23 32.63 4.48
N GLY A 392 14.47 33.53 3.89
CA GLY A 392 14.80 34.93 3.72
C GLY A 392 14.72 35.74 5.01
N LEU A 393 13.80 35.37 5.93
CA LEU A 393 13.61 36.09 7.20
C LEU A 393 14.64 35.71 8.26
N ILE A 394 15.22 34.51 8.24
CA ILE A 394 16.22 34.07 9.22
C ILE A 394 17.46 34.97 9.24
N PRO A 395 18.09 35.32 8.09
CA PRO A 395 19.20 36.27 8.05
C PRO A 395 18.82 37.68 8.56
N VAL A 396 17.59 38.11 8.30
CA VAL A 396 17.07 39.40 8.78
C VAL A 396 16.98 39.43 10.29
N ALA A 397 16.37 38.38 10.89
CA ALA A 397 16.29 38.25 12.35
C ALA A 397 17.67 38.22 13.01
N ALA A 398 18.63 37.51 12.39
CA ALA A 398 20.01 37.48 12.86
C ALA A 398 20.73 38.86 12.75
N MET A 399 20.39 39.66 11.74
CA MET A 399 20.93 41.02 11.56
C MET A 399 20.30 42.01 12.53
N LEU A 400 19.03 41.95 12.79
CA LEU A 400 18.32 42.83 13.74
C LEU A 400 18.79 42.62 15.19
N SER A 401 19.19 41.38 15.54
CA SER A 401 19.77 41.07 16.85
C SER A 401 21.23 41.51 17.00
N ALA A 402 21.93 41.87 15.90
CA ALA A 402 23.27 42.37 15.92
C ALA A 402 23.28 43.92 16.08
N ASN A 403 23.98 44.44 17.07
CA ASN A 403 24.08 45.90 17.30
C ASN A 403 24.90 46.54 16.17
N VAL A 404 24.23 47.21 15.21
CA VAL A 404 24.85 47.80 13.99
C VAL A 404 26.02 48.75 14.32
N LEU A 405 25.97 49.47 15.44
CA LEU A 405 27.03 50.34 15.93
C LEU A 405 28.30 49.57 16.34
N SER A 406 28.15 48.33 16.85
CA SER A 406 29.30 47.51 17.21
C SER A 406 29.99 46.95 15.95
N VAL A 407 29.23 46.61 14.90
CA VAL A 407 29.79 46.10 13.62
C VAL A 407 30.63 47.15 12.90
N LEU A 408 30.29 48.43 13.00
CA LEU A 408 31.03 49.54 12.39
C LEU A 408 32.23 50.02 13.25
N ARG A 409 32.24 49.75 14.58
CA ARG A 409 33.32 50.13 15.51
C ARG A 409 34.43 49.07 15.67
N GLU A 410 34.20 47.84 15.20
CA GLU A 410 35.10 46.71 15.43
C GLU A 410 36.26 46.65 14.42
N GLU A 411 37.19 47.62 14.43
CA GLU A 411 38.54 47.40 13.87
C GLU A 411 39.60 46.98 14.93
N GLY A 412 39.20 46.72 16.18
CA GLY A 412 40.23 46.58 17.18
C GLY A 412 40.10 45.68 18.41
N ARG A 413 38.96 45.01 18.67
CA ARG A 413 38.87 44.12 19.86
C ARG A 413 37.92 42.95 19.68
N THR A 414 38.41 41.75 20.07
CA THR A 414 37.72 40.45 20.18
C THR A 414 36.29 40.53 20.64
N ALA A 415 35.35 40.51 19.72
CA ALA A 415 33.92 40.65 20.02
C ALA A 415 33.32 39.37 20.49
N THR A 416 32.74 39.41 21.63
CA THR A 416 31.77 38.46 22.21
C THR A 416 30.42 38.39 21.44
N THR A 417 30.37 38.99 20.25
CA THR A 417 29.19 39.06 19.38
C THR A 417 29.01 37.77 18.62
N GLY A 418 28.15 36.89 19.09
CA GLY A 418 27.76 35.75 18.30
C GLY A 418 27.32 34.50 19.02
N ARG A 419 27.24 34.50 20.36
CA ARG A 419 26.78 33.33 21.09
C ARG A 419 25.39 32.85 20.62
N GLY A 420 24.47 33.77 20.33
CA GLY A 420 23.12 33.42 19.84
C GLY A 420 23.11 32.79 18.43
N ALA A 421 23.87 33.40 17.46
CA ALA A 421 23.93 32.85 16.10
C ALA A 421 24.71 31.54 16.04
N GLN A 422 25.69 31.35 16.92
CA GLN A 422 26.46 30.11 17.02
C GLN A 422 25.58 29.00 17.66
N SER A 423 24.77 29.34 18.68
CA SER A 423 23.82 28.42 19.32
C SER A 423 22.76 27.99 18.35
N LEU A 424 22.16 28.89 17.54
CA LEU A 424 21.17 28.56 16.51
C LEU A 424 21.75 27.55 15.50
N ARG A 425 22.96 27.77 14.99
CA ARG A 425 23.59 26.84 14.04
C ARG A 425 23.86 25.47 14.64
N ARG A 426 24.34 25.41 15.89
CA ARG A 426 24.50 24.14 16.60
C ARG A 426 23.21 23.44 16.76
N GLY A 427 22.13 24.16 17.13
CA GLY A 427 20.77 23.61 17.22
C GLY A 427 20.26 23.06 15.88
N LEU A 428 20.51 23.80 14.79
CA LEU A 428 20.13 23.33 13.44
C LEU A 428 20.87 22.06 13.03
N VAL A 429 22.18 21.94 13.32
CA VAL A 429 22.92 20.68 13.04
C VAL A 429 22.41 19.53 13.89
N ILE A 430 22.13 19.74 15.17
CA ILE A 430 21.57 18.73 16.07
C ILE A 430 20.21 18.25 15.54
N ALA A 431 19.32 19.17 15.18
CA ALA A 431 18.01 18.84 14.59
C ALA A 431 18.16 18.04 13.28
N GLN A 432 19.07 18.47 12.39
CA GLN A 432 19.35 17.80 11.13
C GLN A 432 19.86 16.37 11.33
N VAL A 433 20.87 16.18 12.21
CA VAL A 433 21.41 14.86 12.53
C VAL A 433 20.32 13.98 13.19
N GLY A 434 19.50 14.57 14.07
CA GLY A 434 18.37 13.89 14.71
C GLY A 434 17.32 13.43 13.69
N CYS A 435 16.92 14.29 12.76
CA CYS A 435 15.98 13.91 11.69
C CYS A 435 16.55 12.81 10.79
N ALA A 436 17.84 12.91 10.42
CA ALA A 436 18.50 11.90 9.61
C ALA A 436 18.58 10.55 10.36
N PHE A 437 18.85 10.58 11.66
CA PHE A 437 18.86 9.38 12.49
C PHE A 437 17.49 8.70 12.53
N VAL A 438 16.40 9.46 12.74
CA VAL A 438 15.03 8.93 12.70
C VAL A 438 14.72 8.28 11.36
N LEU A 439 15.05 8.95 10.26
CA LEU A 439 14.83 8.42 8.90
C LEU A 439 15.62 7.13 8.65
N LEU A 440 16.88 7.10 9.06
CA LEU A 440 17.76 5.93 8.88
C LEU A 440 17.28 4.75 9.74
N ILE A 441 16.80 5.00 10.97
CA ILE A 441 16.19 3.94 11.81
C ILE A 441 14.92 3.42 11.14
N GLY A 442 14.03 4.30 10.68
CA GLY A 442 12.83 3.88 9.96
C GLY A 442 13.16 3.05 8.72
N ALA A 443 14.13 3.49 7.92
CA ALA A 443 14.60 2.76 6.75
C ALA A 443 15.20 1.39 7.12
N GLY A 444 16.06 1.35 8.15
CA GLY A 444 16.70 0.13 8.63
C GLY A 444 15.69 -0.89 9.18
N LEU A 445 14.70 -0.44 9.94
CA LEU A 445 13.64 -1.29 10.49
C LEU A 445 12.73 -1.84 9.37
N LEU A 446 12.30 -1.01 8.42
CA LEU A 446 11.48 -1.45 7.28
C LEU A 446 12.26 -2.42 6.39
N PHE A 447 13.55 -2.18 6.17
CA PHE A 447 14.40 -3.12 5.42
C PHE A 447 14.60 -4.44 6.17
N ALA A 448 14.85 -4.39 7.48
CA ALA A 448 14.97 -5.60 8.31
C ALA A 448 13.65 -6.39 8.33
N SER A 449 12.51 -5.70 8.43
CA SER A 449 11.17 -6.28 8.32
C SER A 449 10.96 -6.94 6.95
N PHE A 450 11.29 -6.25 5.86
CA PHE A 450 11.18 -6.80 4.51
C PHE A 450 12.05 -8.05 4.32
N ARG A 451 13.29 -8.05 4.83
CA ARG A 451 14.14 -9.25 4.82
C ARG A 451 13.55 -10.42 5.62
N ARG A 452 12.84 -10.16 6.70
CA ARG A 452 12.11 -11.19 7.45
C ARG A 452 10.98 -11.80 6.63
N VAL A 453 10.23 -10.96 5.89
CA VAL A 453 9.16 -11.45 5.00
C VAL A 453 9.73 -12.29 3.87
N LEU A 454 10.85 -11.88 3.27
CA LEU A 454 11.55 -12.67 2.24
C LEU A 454 12.04 -14.04 2.75
N ALA A 455 12.28 -14.17 4.03
CA ALA A 455 12.73 -15.42 4.66
C ALA A 455 11.57 -16.33 5.13
N VAL A 456 10.30 -15.89 4.95
CA VAL A 456 9.13 -16.71 5.25
C VAL A 456 9.03 -17.83 4.24
N ASP A 457 8.99 -19.07 4.72
CA ASP A 457 8.65 -20.23 3.89
C ASP A 457 7.15 -20.16 3.57
N PRO A 458 6.76 -20.01 2.30
CA PRO A 458 5.34 -19.99 1.94
C PRO A 458 4.66 -21.36 2.07
N GLY A 459 5.42 -22.44 2.29
CA GLY A 459 4.94 -23.83 2.37
C GLY A 459 4.74 -24.49 0.99
N PHE A 460 5.10 -23.81 -0.10
CA PHE A 460 5.03 -24.33 -1.47
C PHE A 460 6.19 -23.83 -2.33
N THR A 461 6.42 -24.47 -3.47
CA THR A 461 7.48 -24.12 -4.42
C THR A 461 6.96 -23.09 -5.44
N THR A 462 7.70 -22.01 -5.65
CA THR A 462 7.39 -20.97 -6.64
C THR A 462 8.14 -21.15 -7.95
N GLU A 463 9.23 -21.91 -7.92
CA GLU A 463 10.13 -22.09 -9.06
C GLU A 463 9.55 -23.08 -10.09
N ARG A 464 9.62 -22.70 -11.36
CA ARG A 464 9.20 -23.52 -12.50
C ARG A 464 7.73 -23.95 -12.46
N VAL A 465 6.87 -23.19 -11.83
CA VAL A 465 5.43 -23.47 -11.78
C VAL A 465 4.70 -22.40 -12.59
N LEU A 466 3.93 -22.84 -13.60
CA LEU A 466 2.99 -22.01 -14.37
C LEU A 466 1.61 -22.14 -13.76
N THR A 467 0.89 -21.03 -13.66
CA THR A 467 -0.53 -21.00 -13.34
C THR A 467 -1.32 -20.46 -14.52
N GLY A 468 -2.55 -20.95 -14.73
CA GLY A 468 -3.47 -20.43 -15.74
C GLY A 468 -4.90 -20.67 -15.34
N ALA A 469 -5.71 -19.61 -15.30
CA ALA A 469 -7.09 -19.66 -14.82
C ALA A 469 -8.07 -19.94 -15.96
N VAL A 470 -9.14 -20.69 -15.64
CA VAL A 470 -10.28 -20.97 -16.50
C VAL A 470 -11.54 -20.87 -15.67
N VAL A 471 -12.60 -20.27 -16.20
CA VAL A 471 -13.91 -20.26 -15.56
C VAL A 471 -14.90 -21.01 -16.42
N LEU A 472 -15.57 -21.96 -15.83
CA LEU A 472 -16.62 -22.75 -16.48
C LEU A 472 -17.94 -21.98 -16.36
N PRO A 473 -18.57 -21.53 -17.46
CA PRO A 473 -19.83 -20.79 -17.38
C PRO A 473 -20.99 -21.69 -16.96
N ASP A 474 -21.80 -21.23 -16.01
CA ASP A 474 -22.98 -21.94 -15.51
C ASP A 474 -23.96 -22.32 -16.63
N SER A 475 -23.96 -21.58 -17.72
CA SER A 475 -24.81 -21.87 -18.89
C SER A 475 -24.58 -23.23 -19.49
N ARG A 476 -23.39 -23.83 -19.34
CA ARG A 476 -22.97 -25.09 -19.90
C ARG A 476 -22.46 -26.10 -18.87
N TYR A 477 -22.00 -25.61 -17.74
CA TYR A 477 -21.36 -26.40 -16.68
C TYR A 477 -22.10 -26.30 -15.35
N LYS A 478 -23.45 -26.24 -15.39
CA LYS A 478 -24.29 -26.20 -14.19
C LYS A 478 -24.22 -27.50 -13.40
N GLU A 479 -24.23 -28.65 -14.14
CA GLU A 479 -24.23 -29.96 -13.51
C GLU A 479 -22.82 -30.38 -13.06
N PRO A 480 -22.66 -30.88 -11.82
CA PRO A 480 -21.35 -31.30 -11.28
C PRO A 480 -20.61 -32.30 -12.15
N ASP A 481 -21.33 -33.21 -12.83
CA ASP A 481 -20.72 -34.20 -13.71
C ASP A 481 -20.12 -33.61 -14.99
N THR A 482 -20.65 -32.49 -15.47
CA THR A 482 -20.06 -31.77 -16.63
C THR A 482 -18.74 -31.07 -16.23
N GLN A 483 -18.70 -30.52 -15.03
CA GLN A 483 -17.51 -29.92 -14.47
C GLN A 483 -16.40 -30.97 -14.27
N ARG A 484 -16.74 -32.13 -13.65
CA ARG A 484 -15.78 -33.23 -13.43
C ARG A 484 -15.19 -33.72 -14.74
N ARG A 485 -16.04 -33.98 -15.75
CA ARG A 485 -15.56 -34.41 -17.07
C ARG A 485 -14.59 -33.44 -17.70
N PHE A 486 -14.90 -32.15 -17.65
CA PHE A 486 -13.99 -31.11 -18.15
C PHE A 486 -12.65 -31.12 -17.40
N ILE A 487 -12.69 -31.17 -16.06
CA ILE A 487 -11.49 -31.17 -15.21
C ILE A 487 -10.60 -32.40 -15.54
N ASP A 488 -11.20 -33.58 -15.60
CA ASP A 488 -10.50 -34.83 -15.85
C ASP A 488 -9.89 -34.87 -17.26
N ASP A 489 -10.64 -34.44 -18.29
CA ASP A 489 -10.17 -34.44 -19.67
C ASP A 489 -9.05 -33.41 -19.88
N ALA A 490 -9.22 -32.20 -19.37
CA ALA A 490 -8.22 -31.13 -19.46
C ALA A 490 -6.94 -31.50 -18.69
N LEU A 491 -7.08 -32.03 -17.47
CA LEU A 491 -5.94 -32.39 -16.62
C LEU A 491 -5.12 -33.53 -17.25
N ARG A 492 -5.77 -34.57 -17.75
CA ARG A 492 -5.07 -35.66 -18.45
C ARG A 492 -4.27 -35.19 -19.66
N ARG A 493 -4.83 -34.28 -20.47
CA ARG A 493 -4.15 -33.68 -21.62
C ARG A 493 -2.93 -32.85 -21.19
N VAL A 494 -3.12 -32.02 -20.17
CA VAL A 494 -2.06 -31.14 -19.64
C VAL A 494 -0.93 -31.95 -19.00
N GLN A 495 -1.24 -33.04 -18.29
CA GLN A 495 -0.22 -33.94 -17.71
C GLN A 495 0.57 -34.68 -18.77
N ALA A 496 0.01 -34.93 -19.95
CA ALA A 496 0.69 -35.58 -21.09
C ALA A 496 1.61 -34.63 -21.88
N LEU A 497 1.62 -33.32 -21.59
CA LEU A 497 2.43 -32.35 -22.32
C LEU A 497 3.92 -32.57 -22.09
N PRO A 498 4.73 -32.54 -23.14
CA PRO A 498 6.19 -32.60 -23.02
C PRO A 498 6.70 -31.41 -22.16
N GLY A 499 7.54 -31.74 -21.18
CA GLY A 499 8.09 -30.73 -20.25
C GLY A 499 7.28 -30.47 -19.01
N VAL A 500 6.10 -31.05 -18.85
CA VAL A 500 5.32 -31.05 -17.60
C VAL A 500 5.80 -32.23 -16.74
N THR A 501 6.19 -31.95 -15.50
CA THR A 501 6.64 -32.97 -14.53
C THR A 501 5.55 -33.35 -13.53
N ALA A 502 4.65 -32.40 -13.22
CA ALA A 502 3.44 -32.62 -12.43
C ALA A 502 2.42 -31.54 -12.81
N ALA A 503 1.15 -31.86 -12.76
CA ALA A 503 0.10 -30.86 -12.94
C ALA A 503 -1.12 -31.18 -12.07
N GLY A 504 -1.82 -30.15 -11.66
CA GLY A 504 -3.07 -30.21 -10.91
C GLY A 504 -3.93 -28.98 -11.16
N VAL A 505 -5.11 -28.99 -10.58
CA VAL A 505 -6.10 -27.91 -10.66
C VAL A 505 -6.55 -27.55 -9.25
N THR A 506 -6.79 -26.26 -9.01
CA THR A 506 -7.36 -25.74 -7.76
C THR A 506 -8.40 -24.67 -8.05
N ASP A 507 -9.33 -24.42 -7.14
CA ASP A 507 -10.20 -23.26 -7.13
C ASP A 507 -9.52 -22.02 -6.54
N THR A 508 -8.47 -22.22 -5.76
CA THR A 508 -7.78 -21.16 -5.01
C THR A 508 -6.28 -21.28 -5.17
N ILE A 509 -5.67 -20.33 -5.87
CA ILE A 509 -4.21 -20.23 -5.94
C ILE A 509 -3.66 -19.55 -4.67
N PRO A 510 -2.60 -20.10 -4.02
CA PRO A 510 -1.96 -19.45 -2.89
C PRO A 510 -1.51 -18.02 -3.22
N LEU A 511 -1.75 -17.07 -2.31
CA LEU A 511 -1.49 -15.64 -2.46
C LEU A 511 -2.29 -14.94 -3.57
N GLY A 512 -3.27 -15.63 -4.18
CA GLY A 512 -4.13 -15.10 -5.25
C GLY A 512 -5.32 -14.25 -4.79
N ASN A 513 -5.46 -14.01 -3.49
CA ASN A 513 -6.50 -13.16 -2.87
C ASN A 513 -7.95 -13.70 -2.97
N ARG A 514 -8.14 -15.01 -3.22
CA ARG A 514 -9.48 -15.65 -3.40
C ARG A 514 -9.78 -16.75 -2.37
N ALA A 515 -9.00 -16.86 -1.27
CA ALA A 515 -9.23 -17.92 -0.30
C ALA A 515 -10.59 -17.73 0.42
N SER A 516 -11.48 -18.66 0.19
CA SER A 516 -12.74 -18.78 0.95
C SER A 516 -12.45 -19.24 2.37
N ALA A 517 -13.32 -18.92 3.31
CA ALA A 517 -13.28 -19.45 4.66
C ALA A 517 -14.65 -19.98 5.02
N SER A 518 -14.72 -21.20 5.51
CA SER A 518 -15.98 -21.85 5.87
C SER A 518 -15.85 -22.63 7.16
N ALA A 519 -16.91 -22.62 7.96
CA ALA A 519 -16.93 -23.35 9.23
C ALA A 519 -16.84 -24.86 8.99
N ILE A 520 -16.02 -25.53 9.79
CA ILE A 520 -15.92 -26.99 9.80
C ILE A 520 -15.72 -27.48 11.23
N LEU A 521 -16.29 -28.63 11.53
CA LEU A 521 -16.27 -29.26 12.85
C LEU A 521 -15.60 -30.63 12.76
N ALA A 522 -14.89 -31.00 13.82
CA ALA A 522 -14.35 -32.35 13.99
C ALA A 522 -15.29 -33.20 14.82
N GLU A 523 -15.58 -34.41 14.39
CA GLU A 523 -16.42 -35.36 15.13
C GLU A 523 -15.86 -35.61 16.53
N GLY A 524 -16.70 -35.46 17.55
CA GLY A 524 -16.30 -35.64 18.94
C GLY A 524 -15.49 -34.50 19.56
N TYR A 525 -15.19 -33.44 18.80
CA TYR A 525 -14.59 -32.23 19.37
C TYR A 525 -15.60 -31.48 20.24
N LYS A 526 -15.22 -31.22 21.46
CA LYS A 526 -16.05 -30.43 22.38
C LYS A 526 -15.46 -29.04 22.49
N ALA A 527 -16.14 -28.07 21.92
CA ALA A 527 -15.78 -26.68 22.06
C ALA A 527 -15.76 -26.26 23.55
N GLN A 528 -14.82 -25.43 23.93
CA GLN A 528 -14.76 -24.83 25.26
C GLN A 528 -15.90 -23.82 25.42
N PRO A 529 -16.44 -23.58 26.62
CA PRO A 529 -17.45 -22.56 26.83
C PRO A 529 -16.95 -21.19 26.27
N GLY A 530 -17.74 -20.58 25.38
CA GLY A 530 -17.38 -19.33 24.72
C GLY A 530 -16.43 -19.47 23.50
N GLU A 531 -16.05 -20.70 23.15
CA GLU A 531 -15.28 -20.97 21.92
C GLU A 531 -16.21 -20.91 20.70
N SER A 532 -15.77 -20.22 19.65
CA SER A 532 -16.46 -20.16 18.37
C SER A 532 -16.13 -21.35 17.48
N PHE A 533 -16.99 -21.61 16.53
CA PHE A 533 -16.61 -22.41 15.36
C PHE A 533 -15.41 -21.77 14.67
N LEU A 534 -14.54 -22.63 14.18
CA LEU A 534 -13.41 -22.19 13.39
C LEU A 534 -13.84 -22.12 11.91
N ALA A 535 -13.43 -21.05 11.23
CA ALA A 535 -13.61 -20.88 9.79
C ALA A 535 -12.23 -20.90 9.09
N PRO A 536 -11.61 -22.10 8.93
CA PRO A 536 -10.35 -22.23 8.22
C PRO A 536 -10.52 -21.91 6.74
N ALA A 537 -9.40 -21.76 6.02
CA ALA A 537 -9.45 -21.65 4.57
C ALA A 537 -9.95 -22.95 3.95
N GLU A 538 -10.93 -22.83 3.06
CA GLU A 538 -11.50 -23.94 2.29
C GLU A 538 -10.96 -23.90 0.87
N VAL A 539 -10.35 -24.99 0.43
CA VAL A 539 -9.71 -25.08 -0.89
C VAL A 539 -10.10 -26.41 -1.55
N ARG A 540 -10.33 -26.39 -2.86
CA ARG A 540 -10.58 -27.59 -3.63
C ARG A 540 -9.43 -27.82 -4.59
N VAL A 541 -8.96 -29.06 -4.66
CA VAL A 541 -7.79 -29.44 -5.44
C VAL A 541 -7.99 -30.76 -6.17
N SER A 542 -7.34 -30.93 -7.31
CA SER A 542 -7.29 -32.23 -8.00
C SER A 542 -6.19 -33.12 -7.43
N SER A 543 -6.19 -34.40 -7.80
CA SER A 543 -5.00 -35.25 -7.71
C SER A 543 -3.82 -34.56 -8.44
N GLY A 544 -2.60 -34.70 -7.91
CA GLY A 544 -1.37 -34.08 -8.47
C GLY A 544 -1.15 -32.60 -8.14
N TYR A 545 -2.10 -31.91 -7.51
CA TYR A 545 -1.94 -30.49 -7.17
C TYR A 545 -0.81 -30.24 -6.16
N PHE A 546 -0.78 -30.99 -5.06
CA PHE A 546 0.22 -30.80 -4.02
C PHE A 546 1.65 -31.13 -4.54
N GLU A 547 1.77 -32.13 -5.41
CA GLU A 547 3.02 -32.48 -6.09
C GLU A 547 3.46 -31.37 -7.06
N ALA A 548 2.51 -30.76 -7.78
CA ALA A 548 2.81 -29.70 -8.73
C ALA A 548 3.35 -28.44 -8.03
N ILE A 549 2.81 -28.08 -6.86
CA ILE A 549 3.32 -26.94 -6.06
C ILE A 549 4.33 -27.35 -4.99
N GLY A 550 4.68 -28.66 -4.87
CA GLY A 550 5.74 -29.13 -3.98
C GLY A 550 5.43 -29.02 -2.48
N VAL A 551 4.16 -29.16 -2.10
CA VAL A 551 3.73 -29.18 -0.69
C VAL A 551 4.15 -30.49 -0.04
N LYS A 552 4.64 -30.41 1.20
CA LYS A 552 5.10 -31.59 1.94
C LYS A 552 3.91 -32.31 2.60
N LEU A 553 3.84 -33.63 2.40
CA LEU A 553 2.96 -34.49 3.15
C LEU A 553 3.57 -34.72 4.55
N VAL A 554 2.81 -34.46 5.61
CA VAL A 554 3.22 -34.66 7.00
C VAL A 554 2.79 -36.04 7.51
N ALA A 555 1.55 -36.45 7.16
CA ALA A 555 1.03 -37.77 7.53
C ALA A 555 -0.03 -38.23 6.52
N GLY A 556 -0.27 -39.54 6.42
CA GLY A 556 -1.28 -40.10 5.52
C GLY A 556 -0.90 -40.09 4.06
N ARG A 557 -1.81 -39.70 3.17
CA ARG A 557 -1.64 -39.64 1.71
C ARG A 557 -2.25 -38.41 1.08
N PHE A 558 -1.83 -38.05 -0.12
CA PHE A 558 -2.52 -37.08 -0.98
C PHE A 558 -3.79 -37.70 -1.60
N PHE A 559 -4.61 -36.86 -2.24
CA PHE A 559 -5.73 -37.31 -3.05
C PHE A 559 -5.24 -38.10 -4.25
N THR A 560 -6.02 -39.10 -4.63
CA THR A 560 -5.74 -39.96 -5.78
C THR A 560 -6.98 -40.04 -6.66
N ASP A 561 -6.84 -40.58 -7.86
CA ASP A 561 -7.96 -40.82 -8.80
C ASP A 561 -9.00 -41.84 -8.26
N ARG A 562 -8.71 -42.51 -7.13
CA ARG A 562 -9.67 -43.36 -6.42
C ARG A 562 -10.66 -42.59 -5.56
N ASP A 563 -10.36 -41.32 -5.25
CA ASP A 563 -11.24 -40.47 -4.45
C ASP A 563 -12.32 -39.82 -5.36
N THR A 564 -13.22 -40.68 -5.88
CA THR A 564 -14.26 -40.32 -6.86
C THR A 564 -15.51 -39.75 -6.20
N ALA A 565 -16.44 -39.24 -6.98
CA ALA A 565 -17.72 -38.68 -6.50
C ALA A 565 -18.55 -39.68 -5.66
N THR A 566 -18.40 -41.00 -5.95
CA THR A 566 -19.16 -42.09 -5.30
C THR A 566 -18.39 -42.83 -4.22
N SER A 567 -17.06 -42.52 -4.05
CA SER A 567 -16.28 -43.11 -2.98
C SER A 567 -16.57 -42.42 -1.63
N THR A 568 -16.02 -42.98 -0.53
CA THR A 568 -16.09 -42.31 0.78
C THR A 568 -15.56 -40.88 0.65
N ARG A 569 -16.31 -39.92 1.16
CA ARG A 569 -15.88 -38.50 1.16
C ARG A 569 -14.64 -38.32 2.02
N VAL A 570 -13.65 -37.66 1.45
CA VAL A 570 -12.32 -37.49 2.06
C VAL A 570 -11.94 -36.03 2.13
N ILE A 571 -11.08 -35.72 3.11
CA ILE A 571 -10.54 -34.38 3.34
C ILE A 571 -9.06 -34.47 3.68
N ILE A 572 -8.27 -33.50 3.27
CA ILE A 572 -6.91 -33.26 3.72
C ILE A 572 -6.93 -31.98 4.56
N VAL A 573 -6.19 -31.95 5.66
CA VAL A 573 -6.05 -30.78 6.52
C VAL A 573 -4.59 -30.33 6.56
N ASP A 574 -4.36 -29.05 6.87
CA ASP A 574 -3.00 -28.61 7.17
C ASP A 574 -2.61 -28.98 8.61
N ASP A 575 -1.32 -28.96 8.87
CA ASP A 575 -0.72 -29.30 10.16
C ASP A 575 -1.21 -28.39 11.31
N ARG A 576 -1.53 -27.11 11.01
CA ARG A 576 -2.07 -26.15 11.99
C ARG A 576 -3.49 -26.56 12.43
N LEU A 577 -4.37 -26.85 11.49
CA LEU A 577 -5.75 -27.29 11.78
C LEU A 577 -5.76 -28.65 12.48
N ALA A 578 -4.87 -29.58 12.03
CA ALA A 578 -4.72 -30.88 12.65
C ALA A 578 -4.34 -30.77 14.14
N ARG A 579 -3.36 -29.95 14.47
CA ARG A 579 -2.97 -29.70 15.87
C ARG A 579 -4.06 -29.02 16.69
N ARG A 580 -4.90 -28.21 16.08
CA ARG A 580 -6.00 -27.51 16.76
C ARG A 580 -7.10 -28.49 17.18
N PHE A 581 -7.54 -29.38 16.31
CA PHE A 581 -8.62 -30.31 16.58
C PHE A 581 -8.15 -31.58 17.34
N TRP A 582 -6.92 -32.04 17.07
CA TRP A 582 -6.41 -33.31 17.63
C TRP A 582 -4.99 -33.11 18.23
N PRO A 583 -4.85 -32.31 19.31
CA PRO A 583 -3.55 -32.07 19.91
C PRO A 583 -2.94 -33.39 20.40
N ASN A 584 -1.73 -33.71 19.91
CA ASN A 584 -0.98 -34.95 20.24
C ASN A 584 -1.71 -36.26 19.89
N GLN A 585 -2.61 -36.26 18.93
CA GLN A 585 -3.33 -37.43 18.45
C GLN A 585 -3.15 -37.57 16.95
N ASP A 586 -3.33 -38.81 16.43
CA ASP A 586 -3.31 -39.04 14.99
C ASP A 586 -4.65 -38.56 14.37
N PRO A 587 -4.60 -37.61 13.41
CA PRO A 587 -5.78 -37.13 12.72
C PRO A 587 -6.24 -38.07 11.58
N ILE A 588 -5.41 -39.02 11.13
CA ILE A 588 -5.76 -39.89 10.00
C ILE A 588 -6.90 -40.84 10.38
N GLY A 589 -7.88 -40.92 9.48
CA GLY A 589 -9.08 -41.72 9.68
C GLY A 589 -10.18 -41.08 10.55
N ARG A 590 -9.89 -39.91 11.15
CA ARG A 590 -10.90 -39.15 11.90
C ARG A 590 -11.84 -38.41 10.92
N ARG A 591 -13.02 -38.04 11.41
CA ARG A 591 -14.06 -37.45 10.58
C ARG A 591 -14.30 -36.00 10.94
N MET A 592 -14.59 -35.23 9.90
CA MET A 592 -15.03 -33.83 9.98
C MET A 592 -16.35 -33.65 9.25
N TYR A 593 -17.08 -32.59 9.57
CA TYR A 593 -18.35 -32.26 8.92
C TYR A 593 -18.59 -30.77 8.89
N LYS A 594 -19.35 -30.29 7.91
CA LYS A 594 -19.83 -28.90 7.91
C LYS A 594 -21.07 -28.79 8.78
N PRO A 595 -21.28 -27.66 9.50
CA PRO A 595 -22.55 -27.41 10.17
C PRO A 595 -23.74 -27.61 9.23
N ASP A 596 -24.83 -28.14 9.75
CA ASP A 596 -26.08 -28.23 9.03
C ASP A 596 -26.90 -26.97 9.32
N ASP A 597 -27.06 -26.10 8.34
CA ASP A 597 -27.74 -24.81 8.48
C ASP A 597 -29.25 -24.97 8.73
N ASP A 598 -29.82 -26.15 8.41
CA ASP A 598 -31.21 -26.50 8.70
C ASP A 598 -31.43 -27.03 10.12
N ALA A 599 -30.38 -27.38 10.83
CA ALA A 599 -30.46 -27.93 12.18
C ALA A 599 -30.75 -26.83 13.22
N LYS A 600 -31.56 -27.20 14.24
CA LYS A 600 -31.81 -26.34 15.40
C LYS A 600 -30.55 -26.09 16.23
N ASP A 601 -29.62 -27.02 16.17
CA ASP A 601 -28.28 -26.93 16.76
C ASP A 601 -27.27 -27.22 15.66
N LEU A 602 -26.49 -26.23 15.29
CA LEU A 602 -25.48 -26.30 14.23
C LEU A 602 -24.35 -27.32 14.54
N THR A 603 -24.22 -27.75 15.79
CA THR A 603 -23.29 -28.81 16.22
C THR A 603 -23.87 -30.21 16.17
N ALA A 604 -25.21 -30.32 15.98
CA ALA A 604 -25.88 -31.60 16.01
C ALA A 604 -25.48 -32.46 14.81
N VAL A 605 -25.10 -33.68 15.11
CA VAL A 605 -24.96 -34.73 14.09
C VAL A 605 -26.31 -35.33 13.83
N THR A 606 -26.81 -35.25 12.61
CA THR A 606 -28.08 -35.79 12.14
C THR A 606 -27.86 -36.89 11.11
N ASP A 607 -28.88 -37.60 10.74
CA ASP A 607 -28.80 -38.59 9.64
C ASP A 607 -28.45 -37.96 8.27
N LYS A 608 -28.59 -36.65 8.15
CA LYS A 608 -28.22 -35.89 6.94
C LYS A 608 -26.76 -35.39 6.97
N THR A 609 -26.07 -35.49 8.11
CA THR A 609 -24.71 -35.00 8.26
C THR A 609 -23.75 -35.71 7.34
N VAL A 610 -23.09 -34.95 6.47
CA VAL A 610 -22.09 -35.48 5.54
C VAL A 610 -20.72 -35.44 6.22
N PHE A 611 -20.16 -36.62 6.45
CA PHE A 611 -18.85 -36.77 7.03
C PHE A 611 -17.75 -36.86 5.97
N PHE A 612 -16.62 -36.20 6.25
CA PHE A 612 -15.40 -36.27 5.46
C PHE A 612 -14.30 -36.92 6.31
N THR A 613 -13.70 -37.99 5.78
CA THR A 613 -12.63 -38.72 6.47
C THR A 613 -11.28 -38.06 6.18
N VAL A 614 -10.52 -37.73 7.20
CA VAL A 614 -9.15 -37.19 7.04
C VAL A 614 -8.22 -38.29 6.53
N VAL A 615 -7.70 -38.11 5.31
CA VAL A 615 -6.78 -39.08 4.66
C VAL A 615 -5.34 -38.61 4.60
N GLY A 616 -5.11 -37.32 4.83
CA GLY A 616 -3.77 -36.74 4.83
C GLY A 616 -3.67 -35.45 5.63
N VAL A 617 -2.45 -35.20 6.07
CA VAL A 617 -2.04 -33.92 6.69
C VAL A 617 -0.92 -33.36 5.86
N VAL A 618 -1.06 -32.11 5.44
CA VAL A 618 -0.03 -31.37 4.69
C VAL A 618 0.63 -30.29 5.54
N ALA A 619 1.81 -29.84 5.16
CA ALA A 619 2.47 -28.70 5.78
C ALA A 619 1.63 -27.43 5.59
N GLU A 620 1.68 -26.51 6.55
CA GLU A 620 1.02 -25.22 6.47
C GLU A 620 1.44 -24.46 5.20
N MET A 621 0.45 -23.93 4.46
CA MET A 621 0.67 -23.06 3.30
C MET A 621 0.15 -21.65 3.58
N LYS A 622 0.85 -20.63 3.10
CA LYS A 622 0.40 -19.24 3.14
C LYS A 622 -0.57 -18.99 1.98
N LEU A 623 -1.87 -19.06 2.26
CA LEU A 623 -2.91 -18.95 1.24
C LEU A 623 -3.29 -17.50 0.91
N ARG A 624 -3.31 -16.59 1.89
CA ARG A 624 -3.75 -15.20 1.71
C ARG A 624 -2.58 -14.22 1.57
N ASN A 625 -1.73 -14.14 2.59
CA ASN A 625 -0.56 -13.27 2.61
C ASN A 625 0.64 -13.98 3.25
N LEU A 626 1.86 -13.65 2.84
CA LEU A 626 3.07 -14.18 3.47
C LEU A 626 3.23 -13.78 4.93
N THR A 627 2.60 -12.69 5.33
CA THR A 627 2.70 -12.13 6.69
C THR A 627 1.50 -12.46 7.57
N ASP A 628 0.63 -13.36 7.15
CA ASP A 628 -0.46 -13.82 7.99
C ASP A 628 0.09 -14.40 9.29
N GLY A 629 -0.36 -13.83 10.41
CA GLY A 629 0.14 -14.14 11.75
C GLY A 629 -0.49 -15.40 12.36
N ASP A 630 -0.30 -15.56 13.67
CA ASP A 630 -0.79 -16.72 14.44
C ASP A 630 -2.32 -16.80 14.58
N ASN A 631 -3.02 -15.77 14.13
CA ASN A 631 -4.49 -15.72 14.16
C ASN A 631 -5.19 -16.58 13.10
N LEU A 632 -4.44 -17.14 12.13
CA LEU A 632 -4.99 -18.07 11.16
C LEU A 632 -5.33 -19.41 11.82
N VAL A 633 -6.47 -19.95 11.42
CA VAL A 633 -6.99 -21.21 11.99
C VAL A 633 -6.44 -22.44 11.28
N GLY A 634 -5.86 -22.27 10.07
CA GLY A 634 -5.40 -23.34 9.19
C GLY A 634 -6.24 -23.45 7.94
N ALA A 635 -6.08 -24.56 7.23
CA ALA A 635 -6.77 -24.85 5.97
C ALA A 635 -7.20 -26.30 5.88
N TYR A 636 -8.25 -26.55 5.10
CA TYR A 636 -8.65 -27.86 4.69
C TYR A 636 -8.94 -27.92 3.20
N PHE A 637 -8.80 -29.13 2.64
CA PHE A 637 -8.81 -29.35 1.22
C PHE A 637 -9.81 -30.44 0.86
N PHE A 638 -10.62 -30.22 -0.18
CA PHE A 638 -11.48 -31.23 -0.77
C PHE A 638 -10.98 -31.67 -2.15
N PRO A 639 -11.19 -32.90 -2.57
CA PRO A 639 -10.91 -33.27 -3.95
C PRO A 639 -11.99 -32.70 -4.89
N LEU A 640 -11.57 -32.06 -5.99
CA LEU A 640 -12.46 -31.52 -7.03
C LEU A 640 -13.36 -32.59 -7.65
N THR A 641 -13.01 -33.86 -7.56
CA THR A 641 -13.85 -34.99 -7.96
C THR A 641 -15.07 -35.15 -7.09
N GLN A 642 -15.01 -34.80 -5.80
CA GLN A 642 -16.13 -34.84 -4.86
C GLN A 642 -16.86 -33.49 -4.74
N GLU A 643 -16.13 -32.39 -4.77
CA GLU A 643 -16.63 -31.00 -4.63
C GLU A 643 -16.18 -30.15 -5.85
N PRO A 644 -16.75 -30.38 -7.06
CA PRO A 644 -16.34 -29.65 -8.28
C PRO A 644 -16.70 -28.16 -8.18
N GLN A 645 -15.96 -27.32 -8.92
CA GLN A 645 -16.12 -25.86 -8.96
C GLN A 645 -16.01 -25.32 -10.38
N ASN A 646 -16.56 -24.14 -10.60
CA ASN A 646 -16.50 -23.45 -11.88
C ASN A 646 -15.24 -22.59 -12.05
N ASP A 647 -14.76 -21.99 -10.97
CA ASP A 647 -13.49 -21.24 -10.98
C ASP A 647 -12.32 -22.20 -10.79
N LEU A 648 -11.49 -22.36 -11.82
CA LEU A 648 -10.41 -23.31 -11.85
C LEU A 648 -9.09 -22.62 -12.18
N THR A 649 -8.02 -23.01 -11.51
CA THR A 649 -6.66 -22.62 -11.87
C THR A 649 -5.81 -23.88 -12.09
N PHE A 650 -5.33 -24.06 -13.30
CA PHE A 650 -4.34 -25.07 -13.65
C PHE A 650 -2.98 -24.67 -13.10
N VAL A 651 -2.30 -25.64 -12.51
CA VAL A 651 -0.97 -25.47 -11.92
C VAL A 651 -0.05 -26.53 -12.54
N LEU A 652 0.97 -26.09 -13.28
CA LEU A 652 1.87 -26.95 -14.03
C LEU A 652 3.31 -26.77 -13.54
N LYS A 653 3.92 -27.84 -13.06
CA LYS A 653 5.35 -27.87 -12.77
C LYS A 653 6.12 -28.20 -14.04
N ALA A 654 6.94 -27.27 -14.49
CA ALA A 654 7.74 -27.39 -15.70
C ALA A 654 9.14 -27.93 -15.41
N ALA A 655 9.67 -28.72 -16.33
CA ALA A 655 11.09 -29.16 -16.31
C ALA A 655 12.07 -27.99 -16.58
N ALA A 656 11.62 -26.98 -17.37
CA ALA A 656 12.38 -25.78 -17.76
C ALA A 656 11.61 -24.51 -17.45
N ASP A 657 11.74 -23.45 -18.27
CA ASP A 657 11.01 -22.19 -18.12
C ASP A 657 9.49 -22.43 -18.24
N PRO A 658 8.70 -22.12 -17.19
CA PRO A 658 7.25 -22.33 -17.19
C PRO A 658 6.52 -21.51 -18.26
N GLY A 659 7.06 -20.37 -18.69
CA GLY A 659 6.46 -19.53 -19.73
C GLY A 659 6.29 -20.26 -21.08
N THR A 660 7.13 -21.24 -21.37
CA THR A 660 7.07 -22.04 -22.61
C THR A 660 5.82 -22.92 -22.70
N LEU A 661 5.23 -23.26 -21.57
CA LEU A 661 4.00 -24.09 -21.49
C LEU A 661 2.72 -23.30 -21.74
N SER A 662 2.76 -21.95 -21.74
CA SER A 662 1.55 -21.11 -21.83
C SER A 662 0.73 -21.37 -23.10
N GLY A 663 1.42 -21.47 -24.25
CA GLY A 663 0.75 -21.78 -25.52
C GLY A 663 0.20 -23.20 -25.59
N ALA A 664 0.87 -24.16 -24.94
CA ALA A 664 0.42 -25.55 -24.89
C ALA A 664 -0.81 -25.69 -24.00
N LEU A 665 -0.80 -25.10 -22.79
CA LEU A 665 -1.96 -25.08 -21.89
C LEU A 665 -3.21 -24.53 -22.59
N ARG A 666 -3.07 -23.40 -23.31
CA ARG A 666 -4.18 -22.79 -24.04
C ARG A 666 -4.74 -23.73 -25.10
N ARG A 667 -3.87 -24.44 -25.86
CA ARG A 667 -4.31 -25.38 -26.88
C ARG A 667 -5.02 -26.61 -26.28
N GLU A 668 -4.51 -27.16 -25.20
CA GLU A 668 -5.13 -28.34 -24.58
C GLU A 668 -6.48 -28.02 -23.94
N VAL A 669 -6.65 -26.88 -23.31
CA VAL A 669 -7.95 -26.41 -22.80
C VAL A 669 -8.91 -26.18 -23.96
N ALA A 670 -8.48 -25.48 -25.01
CA ALA A 670 -9.31 -25.25 -26.21
C ALA A 670 -9.68 -26.53 -26.96
N ALA A 671 -8.86 -27.58 -26.86
CA ALA A 671 -9.18 -28.90 -27.43
C ALA A 671 -10.30 -29.65 -26.67
N VAL A 672 -10.52 -29.31 -25.40
CA VAL A 672 -11.68 -29.80 -24.62
C VAL A 672 -12.90 -28.89 -24.87
N ASP A 673 -12.72 -27.57 -24.80
CA ASP A 673 -13.77 -26.60 -25.10
C ASP A 673 -13.15 -25.32 -25.68
N SER A 674 -13.34 -25.08 -26.98
CA SER A 674 -12.79 -23.97 -27.74
C SER A 674 -13.33 -22.60 -27.31
N GLN A 675 -14.43 -22.54 -26.55
CA GLN A 675 -15.04 -21.31 -26.08
C GLN A 675 -14.53 -20.87 -24.70
N LEU A 676 -13.60 -21.62 -24.09
CA LEU A 676 -13.04 -21.28 -22.78
C LEU A 676 -11.67 -20.61 -22.92
N PRO A 677 -11.55 -19.31 -22.55
CA PRO A 677 -10.26 -18.66 -22.54
C PRO A 677 -9.44 -19.09 -21.32
N VAL A 678 -8.14 -19.34 -21.51
CA VAL A 678 -7.18 -19.40 -20.43
C VAL A 678 -6.60 -18.02 -20.20
N PHE A 679 -6.75 -17.50 -19.00
CA PHE A 679 -6.32 -16.15 -18.60
C PHE A 679 -5.43 -16.20 -17.37
N GLU A 680 -4.91 -15.05 -16.92
CA GLU A 680 -4.00 -14.93 -15.77
C GLU A 680 -2.86 -15.96 -15.81
N MET A 681 -2.33 -16.22 -17.03
CA MET A 681 -1.20 -17.12 -17.18
C MET A 681 0.07 -16.45 -16.65
N GLN A 682 0.44 -16.82 -15.42
CA GLN A 682 1.54 -16.23 -14.68
C GLN A 682 2.42 -17.33 -14.06
N PRO A 683 3.73 -17.12 -13.93
CA PRO A 683 4.54 -17.99 -13.09
C PRO A 683 4.11 -17.85 -11.62
N MET A 684 4.25 -18.91 -10.83
CA MET A 684 3.89 -18.90 -9.40
C MET A 684 4.65 -17.82 -8.60
N SER A 685 5.85 -17.45 -9.03
CA SER A 685 6.64 -16.35 -8.47
C SER A 685 5.93 -14.98 -8.58
N TYR A 686 5.09 -14.76 -9.59
CA TYR A 686 4.29 -13.54 -9.73
C TYR A 686 3.38 -13.29 -8.51
N TRP A 687 2.72 -14.33 -8.01
CA TRP A 687 1.83 -14.23 -6.86
C TRP A 687 2.59 -13.90 -5.58
N THR A 688 3.77 -14.51 -5.43
CA THR A 688 4.68 -14.20 -4.31
C THR A 688 5.19 -12.75 -4.40
N ASP A 689 5.66 -12.33 -5.58
CA ASP A 689 6.15 -10.97 -5.81
C ASP A 689 5.05 -9.92 -5.60
N ARG A 690 3.82 -10.22 -6.02
CA ARG A 690 2.64 -9.37 -5.79
C ARG A 690 2.33 -9.22 -4.29
N SER A 691 2.40 -10.31 -3.53
CA SER A 691 2.25 -10.27 -2.06
C SER A 691 3.36 -9.45 -1.40
N LEU A 692 4.60 -9.54 -1.90
CA LEU A 692 5.74 -8.78 -1.41
C LEU A 692 5.70 -7.29 -1.79
N ALA A 693 5.03 -6.92 -2.90
CA ALA A 693 5.01 -5.56 -3.42
C ALA A 693 4.53 -4.54 -2.40
N LYS A 694 3.51 -4.89 -1.59
CA LYS A 694 2.98 -4.04 -0.52
C LYS A 694 4.05 -3.62 0.51
N ARG A 695 5.12 -4.39 0.70
CA ARG A 695 6.20 -4.12 1.65
C ARG A 695 7.52 -3.71 1.00
N ARG A 696 7.78 -4.17 -0.23
CA ARG A 696 8.98 -3.83 -0.99
C ARG A 696 9.06 -2.34 -1.30
N SER A 697 7.98 -1.74 -1.79
CA SER A 697 7.95 -0.33 -2.19
C SER A 697 8.22 0.62 -1.03
N PRO A 698 7.56 0.51 0.16
CA PRO A 698 7.89 1.32 1.32
C PRO A 698 9.33 1.14 1.80
N ALA A 699 9.86 -0.08 1.79
CA ALA A 699 11.24 -0.33 2.21
C ALA A 699 12.25 0.35 1.28
N LEU A 700 12.09 0.23 -0.05
CA LEU A 700 12.96 0.87 -1.03
C LEU A 700 12.90 2.39 -0.95
N LEU A 701 11.72 2.98 -0.84
CA LEU A 701 11.55 4.43 -0.69
C LEU A 701 12.19 4.94 0.59
N SER A 702 12.04 4.21 1.70
CA SER A 702 12.66 4.60 2.97
C SER A 702 14.19 4.55 2.90
N ILE A 703 14.76 3.57 2.20
CA ILE A 703 16.20 3.50 1.95
C ILE A 703 16.66 4.70 1.12
N ALA A 704 15.93 5.06 0.07
CA ALA A 704 16.25 6.23 -0.76
C ALA A 704 16.22 7.53 0.07
N PHE A 705 15.20 7.72 0.93
CA PHE A 705 15.13 8.88 1.83
C PHE A 705 16.24 8.86 2.87
N GLY A 706 16.55 7.68 3.43
CA GLY A 706 17.67 7.53 4.36
C GLY A 706 19.01 7.94 3.73
N PHE A 707 19.23 7.52 2.48
CA PHE A 707 20.43 7.89 1.73
C PHE A 707 20.49 9.39 1.46
N VAL A 708 19.39 10.00 0.99
CA VAL A 708 19.31 11.46 0.78
C VAL A 708 19.55 12.22 2.08
N ALA A 709 18.92 11.79 3.17
CA ALA A 709 19.08 12.40 4.49
C ALA A 709 20.52 12.30 5.00
N LEU A 710 21.16 11.14 4.82
CA LEU A 710 22.56 10.91 5.18
C LEU A 710 23.49 11.84 4.38
N PHE A 711 23.30 11.92 3.08
CA PHE A 711 24.07 12.79 2.18
C PHE A 711 23.90 14.26 2.53
N LEU A 712 22.66 14.71 2.73
CA LEU A 712 22.38 16.09 3.16
C LEU A 712 22.96 16.41 4.53
N SER A 713 22.95 15.44 5.46
CA SER A 713 23.56 15.61 6.78
C SER A 713 25.07 15.75 6.71
N ALA A 714 25.72 14.97 5.86
CA ALA A 714 27.17 15.10 5.62
C ALA A 714 27.52 16.49 5.10
N ILE A 715 26.77 17.01 4.12
CA ILE A 715 26.96 18.36 3.57
C ILE A 715 26.76 19.43 4.66
N GLY A 716 25.71 19.28 5.48
CA GLY A 716 25.43 20.25 6.54
C GLY A 716 26.51 20.31 7.63
N ILE A 717 26.94 19.14 8.11
CA ILE A 717 28.03 19.03 9.10
C ILE A 717 29.30 19.64 8.52
N TYR A 718 29.69 19.25 7.30
CA TYR A 718 30.84 19.81 6.60
C TYR A 718 30.75 21.34 6.50
N GLY A 719 29.61 21.87 6.04
CA GLY A 719 29.46 23.33 5.86
C GLY A 719 29.60 24.13 7.16
N VAL A 720 29.01 23.61 8.25
CA VAL A 720 29.10 24.27 9.56
C VAL A 720 30.51 24.20 10.13
N LEU A 721 31.20 23.08 10.03
CA LEU A 721 32.57 22.94 10.54
C LEU A 721 33.59 23.71 9.70
N ALA A 722 33.45 23.69 8.37
CA ALA A 722 34.32 24.53 7.49
C ALA A 722 34.22 26.00 7.85
N TYR A 723 32.99 26.46 8.13
CA TYR A 723 32.76 27.83 8.58
C TYR A 723 33.35 28.11 9.98
N LEU A 724 33.20 27.20 10.95
CA LEU A 724 33.80 27.36 12.29
C LEU A 724 35.33 27.46 12.23
N VAL A 725 35.94 26.67 11.35
CA VAL A 725 37.41 26.76 11.09
C VAL A 725 37.78 28.13 10.55
N THR A 726 37.04 28.63 9.53
CA THR A 726 37.32 29.97 8.96
C THR A 726 37.12 31.08 9.99
N GLN A 727 36.15 30.99 10.90
CA GLN A 727 35.96 31.98 11.97
C GLN A 727 37.12 32.03 12.99
N ARG A 728 37.78 30.89 13.21
CA ARG A 728 38.84 30.75 14.20
C ARG A 728 40.23 30.76 13.56
N THR A 729 40.36 31.20 12.29
CA THR A 729 41.64 31.20 11.58
C THR A 729 42.73 31.96 12.37
N LYS A 730 42.40 33.13 12.93
CA LYS A 730 43.34 33.89 13.78
C LYS A 730 43.70 33.16 15.07
N GLU A 731 42.74 32.60 15.77
CA GLU A 731 42.94 31.81 17.00
C GLU A 731 43.81 30.59 16.72
N ILE A 732 43.50 29.86 15.64
CA ILE A 732 44.27 28.68 15.21
C ILE A 732 45.69 29.10 14.79
N GLY A 733 45.81 30.20 14.04
CA GLY A 733 47.11 30.75 13.64
C GLY A 733 47.99 31.12 14.84
N ILE A 734 47.44 31.81 15.86
CA ILE A 734 48.13 32.13 17.12
C ILE A 734 48.59 30.87 17.85
N ARG A 735 47.71 29.84 17.96
CA ARG A 735 48.06 28.58 18.62
C ARG A 735 49.16 27.82 17.88
N VAL A 736 49.12 27.80 16.54
CA VAL A 736 50.19 27.21 15.72
C VAL A 736 51.48 27.96 15.86
N ALA A 737 51.46 29.33 15.88
CA ALA A 737 52.62 30.17 16.13
C ALA A 737 53.20 29.94 17.53
N LEU A 738 52.37 29.63 18.53
CA LEU A 738 52.77 29.27 19.90
C LEU A 738 53.20 27.80 20.07
N GLY A 739 53.33 27.01 18.98
CA GLY A 739 53.84 25.65 19.01
C GLY A 739 52.77 24.53 19.09
N SER A 740 51.50 24.83 18.92
CA SER A 740 50.49 23.76 18.85
C SER A 740 50.73 22.88 17.65
N THR A 741 50.67 21.55 17.86
CA THR A 741 50.82 20.58 16.76
C THR A 741 49.57 20.54 15.85
N ALA A 742 49.76 20.18 14.58
CA ALA A 742 48.66 19.98 13.63
C ALA A 742 47.63 19.00 14.16
N TRP A 743 48.05 17.98 14.92
CA TRP A 743 47.17 17.00 15.55
C TRP A 743 46.29 17.62 16.65
N ALA A 744 46.82 18.50 17.47
CA ALA A 744 46.04 19.19 18.51
C ALA A 744 44.91 20.06 17.90
N VAL A 745 45.22 20.77 16.79
CA VAL A 745 44.24 21.54 16.03
C VAL A 745 43.19 20.65 15.40
N PHE A 746 43.64 19.52 14.81
CA PHE A 746 42.74 18.53 14.25
C PHE A 746 41.76 17.96 15.29
N GLN A 747 42.24 17.50 16.45
CA GLN A 747 41.46 17.01 17.56
C GLN A 747 40.42 18.00 18.08
N LEU A 748 40.80 19.31 18.16
CA LEU A 748 39.92 20.37 18.63
C LEU A 748 38.66 20.48 17.73
N VAL A 749 38.85 20.53 16.41
CA VAL A 749 37.76 20.65 15.44
C VAL A 749 36.91 19.37 15.41
N LEU A 750 37.58 18.22 15.45
CA LEU A 750 36.92 16.93 15.43
C LEU A 750 36.06 16.72 16.68
N ARG A 751 36.56 17.07 17.87
CA ARG A 751 35.79 16.95 19.13
C ARG A 751 34.51 17.79 19.11
N GLU A 752 34.58 19.02 18.58
CA GLU A 752 33.40 19.88 18.48
C GLU A 752 32.36 19.30 17.53
N GLY A 753 32.76 18.73 16.37
CA GLY A 753 31.89 18.05 15.45
C GLY A 753 31.24 16.79 16.05
N LEU A 754 32.04 15.97 16.73
CA LEU A 754 31.53 14.74 17.39
C LEU A 754 30.51 15.02 18.51
N LEU A 755 30.69 16.09 19.28
CA LEU A 755 29.72 16.50 20.30
C LEU A 755 28.38 16.89 19.68
N LEU A 756 28.37 17.59 18.54
CA LEU A 756 27.14 17.92 17.82
C LEU A 756 26.43 16.67 17.28
N VAL A 757 27.20 15.73 16.74
CA VAL A 757 26.68 14.46 16.25
C VAL A 757 26.11 13.62 17.40
N ALA A 758 26.82 13.52 18.55
CA ALA A 758 26.34 12.78 19.72
C ALA A 758 25.01 13.39 20.25
N ALA A 759 24.94 14.72 20.35
CA ALA A 759 23.70 15.40 20.71
C ALA A 759 22.57 15.16 19.70
N GLY A 760 22.88 15.13 18.40
CA GLY A 760 21.94 14.79 17.35
C GLY A 760 21.45 13.34 17.42
N LEU A 761 22.32 12.38 17.67
CA LEU A 761 21.98 10.98 17.89
C LEU A 761 21.06 10.81 19.10
N ALA A 762 21.35 11.52 20.20
CA ALA A 762 20.49 11.50 21.40
C ALA A 762 19.09 12.06 21.09
N ALA A 763 19.03 13.22 20.42
CA ALA A 763 17.74 13.81 20.00
C ALA A 763 16.98 12.92 19.03
N GLY A 764 17.67 12.32 18.05
CA GLY A 764 17.09 11.36 17.11
C GLY A 764 16.62 10.06 17.78
N GLY A 765 17.35 9.60 18.81
CA GLY A 765 16.93 8.46 19.65
C GLY A 765 15.61 8.72 20.36
N ILE A 766 15.45 9.91 20.96
CA ILE A 766 14.18 10.34 21.55
C ILE A 766 13.07 10.41 20.48
N GLY A 767 13.36 11.01 19.31
CA GLY A 767 12.40 11.08 18.21
C GLY A 767 11.96 9.70 17.72
N SER A 768 12.90 8.75 17.58
CA SER A 768 12.59 7.37 17.17
C SER A 768 11.74 6.64 18.21
N TYR A 769 12.01 6.88 19.50
CA TYR A 769 11.21 6.31 20.58
C TYR A 769 9.77 6.85 20.58
N LEU A 770 9.57 8.13 20.33
CA LEU A 770 8.24 8.74 20.21
C LEU A 770 7.43 8.17 19.02
N LEU A 771 8.11 7.89 17.90
CA LEU A 771 7.49 7.36 16.68
C LEU A 771 7.35 5.83 16.68
N ARG A 772 7.80 5.13 17.73
CA ARG A 772 7.86 3.66 17.76
C ARG A 772 6.51 2.99 17.46
N ARG A 773 5.40 3.50 18.03
CA ARG A 773 4.06 2.92 17.84
C ARG A 773 3.59 2.98 16.39
N THR A 774 3.89 4.08 15.71
CA THR A 774 3.56 4.25 14.30
C THR A 774 4.39 3.30 13.43
N LEU A 775 5.65 3.08 13.77
CA LEU A 775 6.52 2.15 13.06
C LEU A 775 6.12 0.70 13.32
N GLU A 776 5.79 0.31 14.54
CA GLU A 776 5.43 -1.06 14.93
C GLU A 776 4.28 -1.62 14.08
N SER A 777 3.28 -0.81 13.76
CA SER A 777 2.16 -1.21 12.90
C SER A 777 2.57 -1.62 11.46
N GLN A 778 3.78 -1.25 11.03
CA GLN A 778 4.31 -1.53 9.70
C GLN A 778 5.40 -2.63 9.70
N LEU A 779 5.82 -3.08 10.88
CA LEU A 779 6.89 -4.06 11.03
C LEU A 779 6.34 -5.48 11.10
N PHE A 780 7.07 -6.42 10.54
CA PHE A 780 6.81 -7.85 10.63
C PHE A 780 8.06 -8.57 11.16
N GLY A 781 7.90 -9.30 12.26
CA GLY A 781 8.96 -10.09 12.85
C GLY A 781 10.17 -9.29 13.38
N VAL A 782 10.03 -7.97 13.53
CA VAL A 782 11.07 -7.05 14.01
C VAL A 782 10.46 -6.09 15.01
N THR A 783 11.10 -5.92 16.15
CA THR A 783 10.69 -4.93 17.14
C THR A 783 11.19 -3.54 16.77
N SER A 784 10.44 -2.50 17.13
CA SER A 784 10.81 -1.09 16.90
C SER A 784 12.11 -0.68 17.59
N SER A 785 12.53 -1.42 18.62
CA SER A 785 13.74 -1.22 19.40
C SER A 785 14.87 -2.21 19.03
N ASN A 786 14.89 -2.73 17.81
CA ASN A 786 15.89 -3.70 17.37
C ASN A 786 17.31 -3.14 17.56
N PRO A 787 18.14 -3.74 18.48
CA PRO A 787 19.45 -3.18 18.83
C PRO A 787 20.44 -3.22 17.67
N VAL A 788 20.34 -4.20 16.79
CA VAL A 788 21.22 -4.33 15.62
C VAL A 788 21.02 -3.15 14.66
N VAL A 789 19.76 -2.77 14.39
CA VAL A 789 19.44 -1.62 13.54
C VAL A 789 19.91 -0.33 14.20
N LEU A 790 19.64 -0.16 15.50
CA LEU A 790 20.04 1.03 16.25
C LEU A 790 21.57 1.22 16.21
N VAL A 791 22.33 0.18 16.51
CA VAL A 791 23.80 0.21 16.50
C VAL A 791 24.33 0.47 15.09
N LEU A 792 23.85 -0.27 14.09
CA LEU A 792 24.29 -0.13 12.70
C LEU A 792 24.05 1.30 12.17
N VAL A 793 22.87 1.86 12.38
CA VAL A 793 22.52 3.22 11.96
C VAL A 793 23.38 4.25 12.69
N SER A 794 23.61 4.07 14.01
CA SER A 794 24.49 4.95 14.78
C SER A 794 25.92 4.94 14.28
N VAL A 795 26.45 3.76 13.97
CA VAL A 795 27.80 3.58 13.42
C VAL A 795 27.93 4.21 12.03
N VAL A 796 26.96 3.96 11.14
CA VAL A 796 26.96 4.53 9.78
C VAL A 796 26.91 6.05 9.84
N LEU A 797 26.00 6.62 10.63
CA LEU A 797 25.88 8.08 10.74
C LEU A 797 27.11 8.70 11.41
N ALA A 798 27.68 8.07 12.44
CA ALA A 798 28.92 8.51 13.07
C ALA A 798 30.10 8.44 12.09
N ALA A 799 30.22 7.38 11.30
CA ALA A 799 31.29 7.24 10.29
C ALA A 799 31.21 8.34 9.21
N VAL A 800 30.01 8.58 8.66
CA VAL A 800 29.80 9.66 7.69
C VAL A 800 30.09 11.03 8.28
N ALA A 801 29.64 11.26 9.52
CA ALA A 801 29.93 12.49 10.23
C ALA A 801 31.44 12.68 10.50
N LEU A 802 32.16 11.61 10.87
CA LEU A 802 33.62 11.64 11.00
C LEU A 802 34.32 12.06 9.71
N VAL A 803 33.91 11.48 8.57
CA VAL A 803 34.44 11.83 7.25
C VAL A 803 34.13 13.30 6.92
N ALA A 804 32.90 13.76 7.17
CA ALA A 804 32.49 15.15 6.96
C ALA A 804 33.27 16.14 7.85
N CYS A 805 33.61 15.74 9.08
CA CYS A 805 34.41 16.53 10.01
C CYS A 805 35.91 16.57 9.66
N ALA A 806 36.43 15.44 9.17
CA ALA A 806 37.89 15.28 8.89
C ALA A 806 38.39 16.24 7.81
N LEU A 807 37.57 16.50 6.77
CA LEU A 807 37.99 17.42 5.67
C LEU A 807 38.23 18.87 6.14
N PRO A 808 37.30 19.53 6.89
CA PRO A 808 37.54 20.86 7.43
C PRO A 808 38.69 20.88 8.46
N ALA A 809 38.74 19.84 9.33
CA ALA A 809 39.81 19.73 10.33
C ALA A 809 41.20 19.64 9.67
N ARG A 810 41.31 18.87 8.58
CA ARG A 810 42.56 18.77 7.80
C ARG A 810 42.90 20.07 7.08
N ARG A 811 41.94 20.87 6.66
CA ARG A 811 42.17 22.22 6.14
C ARG A 811 42.68 23.17 7.23
N ALA A 812 42.14 23.08 8.44
CA ALA A 812 42.59 23.89 9.59
C ALA A 812 44.06 23.66 9.95
N THR A 813 44.59 22.43 9.77
CA THR A 813 46.01 22.13 10.05
C THR A 813 47.01 22.71 9.02
N LYS A 814 46.51 23.19 7.87
CA LYS A 814 47.33 23.76 6.79
C LYS A 814 47.31 25.29 6.76
N ILE A 815 46.75 25.95 7.77
CA ILE A 815 46.69 27.41 7.87
C ILE A 815 48.11 27.92 8.14
N ASP A 816 48.59 28.83 7.27
CA ASP A 816 49.85 29.52 7.45
C ASP A 816 49.72 30.59 8.55
N PRO A 817 50.51 30.51 9.64
CA PRO A 817 50.45 31.47 10.74
C PRO A 817 50.69 32.91 10.30
N LEU A 818 51.59 33.14 9.30
CA LEU A 818 51.89 34.48 8.79
C LEU A 818 50.69 35.11 8.08
N VAL A 819 50.00 34.33 7.23
CA VAL A 819 48.80 34.78 6.51
C VAL A 819 47.67 35.03 7.50
N ALA A 820 47.48 34.13 8.49
CA ALA A 820 46.42 34.23 9.51
C ALA A 820 46.56 35.46 10.45
N LEU A 821 47.77 36.00 10.62
CA LEU A 821 48.00 37.16 11.46
C LEU A 821 47.94 38.50 10.70
N THR A 822 48.09 38.46 9.35
CA THR A 822 48.05 39.66 8.49
C THR A 822 46.66 39.94 7.92
N GLU A 823 45.75 38.91 7.82
CA GLU A 823 44.32 39.08 7.55
C GLU A 823 43.53 39.37 8.84
#